data_e7e51e220d8d52a3b4e749de0aff5171
#
_entry.id   e7e51e220d8d52a3b4e749de0aff5171
#
_cell.length_a   1.000
_cell.length_b   1.000
_cell.length_c   1.000
_cell.angle_alpha   90.00
_cell.angle_beta   90.00
_cell.angle_gamma   90.00
#
_symmetry.space_group_name_H-M   'P 1'
#
loop_
_entity.id
_entity.type
_entity.pdbx_description
1 polymer ?
#
loop_
_entity_poly.entity_id
_entity_poly.type
_entity_poly.pdbx_seq_one_letter_code
_entity_poly.pdbx_strand_id
1 'polypeptide(L)'
;MAGSQRHLGFLLLLTASSAVLPQVADLDRVQVIRQVEWISYELGQAPAPDAEWNRFEMPMRWSVKEGAPLKAATLRMHFNLPSMPAEPWAVLASEATDGGRITVNGHFAGQFRPPDATTYVRWWRPHMAVIDPSDLLAGDNVLLMEAPFRSGLHVVSGVEVGPLPRIAAHFDWQFFLDRTVIWIGSTVAAMIALIFGVLWSRRRDALSGLLALASLCWIAFSIYYLVDLYPLAWRLVFECLHYASTGAFVAVMSVTMLRLCGLRSRRWEWIIIAYAALGPLMRVATAQAAAPLLDQAWLPGLVAIAAAVSALAMYRSMQSLEAPQPIVLIAAVVAIGAALVDMGGLVLGPGTMNGAHALSWAGPLLLFAMGTPLVEHFIDVLREAEIARAELETRVREREQLLKRNFERLRESERIKAEGQERQRIMQDMHDGLGSQLMSSLMLVERGALSNEQVAQILRESIDDMRLAIDALAAEETDLGSALGNLRYRIEPRLRAAGIELAWDARNLPESIGLHPDAVLPILRIVQEALNNALKHSGARVARVTFDTSRIGDAEYLDIRIADNGRGMSAEGVGGRGLLNMRNRSLRIGAQLNIVSAPGSGTVVHLRCKLDPTHATNTKEPRTALNTQAVIERARQS
;
A
#
# COMPACT_ATOMS: atom_id res chain seq x y z
N MET A 1 23.27 7.08 23.20
CA MET A 1 23.16 6.57 24.58
C MET A 1 21.76 6.78 25.20
N ALA A 2 20.68 6.62 24.46
CA ALA A 2 19.31 6.84 24.98
C ALA A 2 18.38 5.62 24.75
N GLY A 3 18.94 4.46 24.41
CA GLY A 3 18.16 3.23 24.07
C GLY A 3 18.09 2.15 25.16
N SER A 4 18.87 2.25 26.23
CA SER A 4 19.03 1.11 27.15
C SER A 4 18.10 1.09 28.37
N GLN A 5 17.27 2.10 28.59
CA GLN A 5 16.40 2.16 29.78
C GLN A 5 14.96 1.65 29.57
N ARG A 6 14.55 1.34 28.33
CA ARG A 6 13.17 0.84 28.07
C ARG A 6 12.99 -0.67 28.24
N HIS A 7 14.07 -1.46 28.28
CA HIS A 7 13.98 -2.92 28.38
C HIS A 7 13.99 -3.48 29.81
N LEU A 8 14.31 -2.64 30.82
CA LEU A 8 14.34 -3.10 32.22
C LEU A 8 12.94 -3.22 32.86
N GLY A 9 11.94 -2.52 32.30
CA GLY A 9 10.58 -2.53 32.87
C GLY A 9 9.81 -3.84 32.70
N PHE A 10 10.12 -4.62 31.66
CA PHE A 10 9.40 -5.88 31.40
C PHE A 10 9.94 -7.08 32.19
N LEU A 11 11.21 -7.07 32.56
CA LEU A 11 11.80 -8.11 33.41
C LEU A 11 11.35 -8.00 34.87
N LEU A 12 11.01 -6.81 35.35
CA LEU A 12 10.53 -6.58 36.71
C LEU A 12 9.08 -7.06 36.95
N LEU A 13 8.27 -7.22 35.90
CA LEU A 13 6.93 -7.79 36.00
C LEU A 13 6.93 -9.33 36.20
N LEU A 14 7.98 -10.02 35.73
CA LEU A 14 8.14 -11.47 35.93
C LEU A 14 8.69 -11.79 37.34
N THR A 15 9.40 -10.85 37.98
CA THR A 15 9.91 -11.05 39.36
C THR A 15 8.92 -10.63 40.44
N ALA A 16 7.89 -9.84 40.10
CA ALA A 16 6.85 -9.45 41.07
C ALA A 16 5.81 -10.55 41.31
N SER A 17 5.79 -11.64 40.50
CA SER A 17 4.87 -12.76 40.67
C SER A 17 5.29 -13.74 41.78
N SER A 18 6.46 -13.55 42.39
CA SER A 18 6.89 -14.38 43.54
C SER A 18 6.33 -13.92 44.89
N ALA A 19 5.49 -12.91 44.92
CA ALA A 19 4.97 -12.32 46.15
C ALA A 19 3.57 -12.80 46.58
N VAL A 20 2.99 -13.78 45.90
CA VAL A 20 1.71 -14.39 46.33
C VAL A 20 1.86 -15.92 46.42
N LEU A 21 2.91 -16.34 47.08
CA LEU A 21 2.88 -17.68 47.71
C LEU A 21 2.19 -17.47 49.07
N PRO A 22 1.09 -18.19 49.34
CA PRO A 22 0.52 -18.16 50.69
C PRO A 22 1.60 -18.56 51.69
N GLN A 23 1.70 -17.81 52.77
CA GLN A 23 2.70 -18.04 53.82
C GLN A 23 2.72 -19.50 54.26
N VAL A 24 3.95 -20.06 54.28
CA VAL A 24 4.27 -21.44 54.60
C VAL A 24 3.77 -21.90 56.01
N ALA A 25 3.26 -20.99 56.83
CA ALA A 25 2.92 -21.26 58.26
C ALA A 25 1.65 -22.08 58.47
N ASP A 26 0.87 -22.45 57.45
CA ASP A 26 -0.43 -23.13 57.60
C ASP A 26 -0.56 -24.44 56.79
N LEU A 27 0.58 -24.98 56.32
CA LEU A 27 0.67 -26.26 55.58
C LEU A 27 0.28 -27.48 56.43
N ASP A 28 0.17 -27.32 57.78
CA ASP A 28 -0.12 -28.40 58.70
C ASP A 28 -1.56 -28.95 58.59
N ARG A 29 -2.44 -28.31 57.80
CA ARG A 29 -3.81 -28.78 57.59
C ARG A 29 -4.08 -29.52 56.28
N VAL A 30 -3.19 -29.43 55.30
CA VAL A 30 -3.29 -30.21 54.06
C VAL A 30 -2.41 -31.44 54.18
N GLN A 31 -3.01 -32.61 54.06
CA GLN A 31 -2.29 -33.87 54.10
C GLN A 31 -2.01 -34.38 52.71
N VAL A 32 -0.74 -34.62 52.39
CA VAL A 32 -0.30 -35.24 51.12
C VAL A 32 -0.18 -36.75 51.38
N ILE A 33 -1.01 -37.52 50.70
CA ILE A 33 -1.03 -38.97 50.85
C ILE A 33 0.10 -39.56 50.00
N ARG A 34 1.04 -40.24 50.66
CA ARG A 34 2.19 -40.88 50.01
C ARG A 34 2.11 -42.41 49.95
N GLN A 35 1.44 -43.02 50.90
CA GLN A 35 1.28 -44.50 50.95
C GLN A 35 -0.12 -44.86 50.49
N VAL A 36 -0.19 -45.81 49.56
CA VAL A 36 -1.44 -46.28 48.98
C VAL A 36 -1.41 -47.80 48.93
N GLU A 37 -2.51 -48.40 49.30
CA GLU A 37 -2.77 -49.82 49.10
C GLU A 37 -3.67 -49.96 47.86
N TRP A 38 -3.38 -50.92 47.00
CA TRP A 38 -4.14 -51.12 45.78
C TRP A 38 -4.43 -52.55 45.46
N ILE A 39 -5.52 -52.78 44.76
CA ILE A 39 -5.94 -54.08 44.27
C ILE A 39 -6.55 -53.92 42.87
N SER A 40 -6.32 -54.92 41.98
CA SER A 40 -6.96 -54.94 40.65
C SER A 40 -7.89 -56.11 40.52
N TYR A 41 -9.04 -55.88 39.88
CA TYR A 41 -10.09 -56.88 39.66
C TYR A 41 -10.76 -56.65 38.32
N GLU A 42 -11.65 -57.55 37.88
CA GLU A 42 -12.39 -57.39 36.64
C GLU A 42 -13.42 -56.25 36.76
N LEU A 43 -13.52 -55.41 35.74
CA LEU A 43 -14.44 -54.28 35.74
C LEU A 43 -15.89 -54.77 35.96
N GLY A 44 -16.61 -54.12 36.89
CA GLY A 44 -17.96 -54.49 37.26
C GLY A 44 -18.07 -55.55 38.35
N GLN A 45 -16.96 -56.09 38.86
CA GLN A 45 -16.93 -56.94 40.06
C GLN A 45 -16.48 -56.13 41.27
N ALA A 46 -16.76 -56.60 42.49
CA ALA A 46 -16.16 -56.08 43.71
C ALA A 46 -14.90 -56.84 44.06
N PRO A 47 -13.89 -56.21 44.70
CA PRO A 47 -12.74 -56.95 45.22
C PRO A 47 -13.18 -58.04 46.15
N ALA A 48 -12.54 -59.20 46.07
CA ALA A 48 -12.83 -60.31 47.01
C ALA A 48 -12.54 -59.85 48.46
N PRO A 49 -13.33 -60.26 49.44
CA PRO A 49 -13.17 -59.79 50.82
C PRO A 49 -11.83 -60.18 51.47
N ASP A 50 -11.24 -61.24 50.99
CA ASP A 50 -9.97 -61.80 51.42
C ASP A 50 -8.78 -61.46 50.52
N ALA A 51 -8.96 -60.55 49.60
CA ALA A 51 -7.94 -60.14 48.64
C ALA A 51 -6.78 -59.43 49.35
N GLU A 52 -5.54 -59.82 49.00
CA GLU A 52 -4.33 -59.14 49.47
C GLU A 52 -4.12 -57.80 48.79
N TRP A 53 -3.97 -56.73 49.61
CA TRP A 53 -3.68 -55.37 49.11
C TRP A 53 -2.17 -55.19 48.94
N ASN A 54 -1.81 -54.72 47.75
CA ASN A 54 -0.41 -54.41 47.47
C ASN A 54 -0.15 -52.96 47.94
N ARG A 55 0.99 -52.76 48.64
CA ARG A 55 1.40 -51.40 49.08
C ARG A 55 2.30 -50.77 48.06
N PHE A 56 2.07 -49.49 47.86
CA PHE A 56 2.80 -48.66 46.92
C PHE A 56 3.02 -47.24 47.49
N GLU A 57 4.11 -46.61 47.05
CA GLU A 57 4.37 -45.20 47.38
C GLU A 57 4.05 -44.31 46.20
N MET A 58 3.28 -43.25 46.45
CA MET A 58 2.92 -42.27 45.43
C MET A 58 4.13 -41.44 44.99
N PRO A 59 4.24 -41.11 43.74
CA PRO A 59 3.29 -41.28 42.63
C PRO A 59 3.37 -42.72 42.04
N MET A 60 2.19 -43.25 41.71
CA MET A 60 2.08 -44.59 41.17
C MET A 60 2.04 -44.57 39.64
N ARG A 61 2.90 -45.43 39.05
CA ARG A 61 2.90 -45.67 37.58
C ARG A 61 2.82 -47.17 37.32
N TRP A 62 1.95 -47.52 36.39
CA TRP A 62 1.90 -48.92 35.91
C TRP A 62 1.56 -48.93 34.42
N SER A 63 1.95 -49.99 33.74
CA SER A 63 1.66 -50.22 32.34
C SER A 63 0.84 -51.48 32.17
N VAL A 64 -0.26 -51.37 31.45
CA VAL A 64 -1.10 -52.53 31.11
C VAL A 64 -0.83 -52.90 29.65
N LYS A 65 -0.58 -54.21 29.41
CA LYS A 65 -0.29 -54.74 28.07
C LYS A 65 -1.47 -54.50 27.11
N GLU A 66 -1.15 -54.24 25.87
CA GLU A 66 -2.12 -54.12 24.80
C GLU A 66 -2.92 -55.41 24.63
N GLY A 67 -4.27 -55.28 24.48
CA GLY A 67 -5.15 -56.45 24.40
C GLY A 67 -5.52 -57.09 25.72
N ALA A 68 -5.04 -56.59 26.85
CA ALA A 68 -5.49 -57.06 28.17
C ALA A 68 -6.97 -56.66 28.39
N PRO A 69 -7.77 -57.53 29.08
CA PRO A 69 -9.14 -57.19 29.40
C PRO A 69 -9.20 -55.95 30.29
N LEU A 70 -10.28 -55.16 30.15
CA LEU A 70 -10.49 -53.99 30.96
C LEU A 70 -10.65 -54.41 32.43
N LYS A 71 -9.73 -53.95 33.27
CA LYS A 71 -9.75 -54.19 34.71
C LYS A 71 -10.13 -52.89 35.45
N ALA A 72 -10.56 -53.02 36.67
CA ALA A 72 -10.66 -51.95 37.64
C ALA A 72 -9.58 -52.11 38.71
N ALA A 73 -9.17 -50.98 39.29
CA ALA A 73 -8.37 -50.98 40.50
C ALA A 73 -9.02 -50.07 41.53
N THR A 74 -8.94 -50.52 42.78
CA THR A 74 -9.23 -49.67 43.91
C THR A 74 -7.95 -49.31 44.62
N LEU A 75 -7.75 -47.99 44.78
CA LEU A 75 -6.67 -47.42 45.57
C LEU A 75 -7.26 -47.07 46.96
N ARG A 76 -6.67 -47.59 48.01
CA ARG A 76 -7.06 -47.31 49.41
C ARG A 76 -5.98 -46.42 50.03
N MET A 77 -6.42 -45.30 50.56
CA MET A 77 -5.59 -44.28 51.16
C MET A 77 -6.09 -43.95 52.54
N HIS A 78 -5.19 -43.72 53.48
CA HIS A 78 -5.53 -43.40 54.88
C HIS A 78 -5.06 -41.98 55.18
N PHE A 79 -5.92 -41.22 55.88
CA PHE A 79 -5.57 -39.92 56.43
C PHE A 79 -6.21 -39.75 57.83
N ASN A 80 -5.49 -39.07 58.72
CA ASN A 80 -5.90 -38.95 60.11
C ASN A 80 -6.33 -37.52 60.43
N LEU A 81 -7.46 -37.44 61.14
CA LEU A 81 -8.00 -36.18 61.63
C LEU A 81 -8.01 -36.15 63.17
N PRO A 82 -7.39 -35.12 63.79
CA PRO A 82 -7.35 -35.04 65.26
C PRO A 82 -8.74 -34.81 65.87
N SER A 83 -9.66 -34.27 65.12
CA SER A 83 -11.07 -34.01 65.49
C SER A 83 -11.94 -33.94 64.25
N MET A 84 -13.25 -34.10 64.39
CA MET A 84 -14.21 -33.88 63.31
C MET A 84 -14.16 -32.40 62.87
N PRO A 85 -13.96 -32.10 61.55
CA PRO A 85 -13.94 -30.76 61.06
C PRO A 85 -15.39 -30.20 61.02
N ALA A 86 -15.53 -28.90 61.30
CA ALA A 86 -16.82 -28.18 61.16
C ALA A 86 -17.04 -27.64 59.74
N GLU A 87 -16.00 -27.57 58.94
CA GLU A 87 -16.01 -27.05 57.55
C GLU A 87 -15.85 -28.18 56.54
N PRO A 88 -16.35 -28.03 55.29
CA PRO A 88 -16.18 -28.99 54.24
C PRO A 88 -14.70 -29.20 53.93
N TRP A 89 -14.34 -30.42 53.64
CA TRP A 89 -13.01 -30.85 53.18
C TRP A 89 -13.07 -31.21 51.71
N ALA A 90 -11.92 -31.32 51.07
CA ALA A 90 -11.84 -31.78 49.71
C ALA A 90 -10.61 -32.68 49.50
N VAL A 91 -10.69 -33.50 48.50
CA VAL A 91 -9.57 -34.28 47.96
C VAL A 91 -9.21 -33.74 46.61
N LEU A 92 -7.92 -33.52 46.36
CA LEU A 92 -7.35 -33.12 45.09
C LEU A 92 -6.48 -34.26 44.59
N ALA A 93 -6.78 -34.75 43.38
CA ALA A 93 -5.89 -35.63 42.62
C ALA A 93 -5.34 -34.82 41.45
N SER A 94 -4.04 -34.52 41.48
CA SER A 94 -3.40 -33.69 40.46
C SER A 94 -3.39 -34.37 39.09
N GLU A 95 -3.23 -35.67 39.06
CA GLU A 95 -3.28 -36.51 37.86
C GLU A 95 -3.99 -37.83 38.17
N ALA A 96 -5.01 -38.16 37.42
CA ALA A 96 -5.72 -39.42 37.53
C ALA A 96 -6.13 -39.92 36.14
N THR A 97 -5.50 -40.98 35.66
CA THR A 97 -5.78 -41.53 34.33
C THR A 97 -7.14 -42.22 34.30
N ASP A 98 -7.88 -42.01 33.21
CA ASP A 98 -9.17 -42.64 32.90
C ASP A 98 -10.32 -42.34 33.88
N GLY A 99 -10.16 -41.33 34.73
CA GLY A 99 -11.20 -40.97 35.70
C GLY A 99 -11.23 -41.84 36.92
N GLY A 100 -12.30 -41.80 37.68
CA GLY A 100 -12.46 -42.59 38.89
C GLY A 100 -13.66 -42.15 39.74
N ARG A 101 -14.01 -42.99 40.68
CA ARG A 101 -15.02 -42.70 41.72
C ARG A 101 -14.30 -42.62 43.07
N ILE A 102 -14.58 -41.57 43.79
CA ILE A 102 -14.03 -41.32 45.11
C ILE A 102 -15.11 -41.58 46.16
N THR A 103 -14.79 -42.37 47.16
CA THR A 103 -15.58 -42.56 48.36
C THR A 103 -14.73 -42.35 49.60
N VAL A 104 -15.32 -41.77 50.65
CA VAL A 104 -14.66 -41.54 51.92
C VAL A 104 -15.52 -42.23 53.01
N ASN A 105 -14.89 -43.13 53.78
CA ASN A 105 -15.56 -43.94 54.80
C ASN A 105 -16.81 -44.67 54.28
N GLY A 106 -16.81 -45.04 53.00
CA GLY A 106 -17.94 -45.69 52.33
C GLY A 106 -18.98 -44.74 51.73
N HIS A 107 -18.89 -43.46 51.99
CA HIS A 107 -19.80 -42.44 51.46
C HIS A 107 -19.25 -41.86 50.14
N PHE A 108 -20.13 -41.58 49.17
CA PHE A 108 -19.75 -41.04 47.86
C PHE A 108 -19.34 -39.57 47.99
N ALA A 109 -18.11 -39.25 47.67
CA ALA A 109 -17.57 -37.90 47.67
C ALA A 109 -17.52 -37.26 46.27
N GLY A 110 -17.31 -38.06 45.24
CA GLY A 110 -17.23 -37.51 43.87
C GLY A 110 -16.91 -38.55 42.79
N GLN A 111 -17.17 -38.18 41.56
CA GLN A 111 -16.84 -39.00 40.39
C GLN A 111 -16.23 -38.14 39.30
N PHE A 112 -15.06 -38.56 38.82
CA PHE A 112 -14.34 -37.88 37.74
C PHE A 112 -14.66 -38.49 36.39
N ARG A 113 -15.85 -38.69 36.00
CA ARG A 113 -16.45 -39.41 34.90
C ARG A 113 -16.49 -40.94 35.05
N PRO A 114 -17.59 -41.52 34.60
CA PRO A 114 -17.74 -42.97 34.60
C PRO A 114 -16.76 -43.61 33.58
N PRO A 115 -16.20 -44.75 33.88
CA PRO A 115 -15.40 -45.51 32.94
C PRO A 115 -16.27 -45.97 31.77
N ASP A 116 -16.04 -45.40 30.58
CA ASP A 116 -16.65 -45.84 29.34
C ASP A 116 -15.59 -46.55 28.50
N ALA A 117 -15.90 -47.76 28.02
CA ALA A 117 -14.95 -48.59 27.23
C ALA A 117 -14.56 -47.92 25.90
N THR A 118 -15.38 -46.98 25.39
CA THR A 118 -15.22 -46.37 24.07
C THR A 118 -14.57 -45.01 24.10
N THR A 119 -14.53 -44.36 25.26
CA THR A 119 -14.00 -42.98 25.40
C THR A 119 -12.66 -43.02 26.16
N TYR A 120 -11.67 -42.31 25.58
CA TYR A 120 -10.40 -42.08 26.24
C TYR A 120 -10.43 -40.78 27.04
N VAL A 121 -10.05 -40.83 28.31
CA VAL A 121 -9.95 -39.70 29.22
C VAL A 121 -8.49 -39.35 29.43
N ARG A 122 -8.15 -38.09 29.25
CA ARG A 122 -6.80 -37.61 29.53
C ARG A 122 -6.60 -37.21 30.96
N TRP A 123 -5.43 -37.44 31.43
CA TRP A 123 -5.02 -37.35 32.83
C TRP A 123 -4.32 -36.06 33.24
N TRP A 124 -4.13 -35.13 32.31
CA TRP A 124 -3.45 -33.84 32.56
C TRP A 124 -4.28 -32.83 33.34
N ARG A 125 -5.39 -33.20 33.87
CA ARG A 125 -6.31 -32.29 34.53
C ARG A 125 -6.37 -32.59 36.01
N PRO A 126 -6.20 -31.58 36.91
CA PRO A 126 -6.48 -31.78 38.31
C PRO A 126 -7.97 -32.06 38.53
N HIS A 127 -8.25 -32.94 39.44
CA HIS A 127 -9.59 -33.36 39.84
C HIS A 127 -9.81 -33.08 41.31
N MET A 128 -10.91 -32.43 41.66
CA MET A 128 -11.27 -32.16 43.05
C MET A 128 -12.62 -32.76 43.36
N ALA A 129 -12.76 -33.42 44.52
CA ALA A 129 -14.03 -33.86 45.07
C ALA A 129 -14.21 -33.25 46.44
N VAL A 130 -15.42 -32.80 46.73
CA VAL A 130 -15.78 -32.21 48.04
C VAL A 130 -16.27 -33.29 48.95
N ILE A 131 -15.80 -33.27 50.20
CA ILE A 131 -16.17 -34.21 51.26
C ILE A 131 -17.06 -33.48 52.26
N ASP A 132 -18.24 -34.02 52.52
CA ASP A 132 -19.12 -33.48 53.56
C ASP A 132 -18.50 -33.76 54.94
N PRO A 133 -18.53 -32.80 55.87
CA PRO A 133 -18.04 -33.01 57.23
C PRO A 133 -18.67 -34.21 57.92
N SER A 134 -19.93 -34.55 57.61
CA SER A 134 -20.63 -35.72 58.17
C SER A 134 -20.05 -37.08 57.76
N ASP A 135 -19.30 -37.11 56.66
CA ASP A 135 -18.64 -38.32 56.14
C ASP A 135 -17.23 -38.56 56.75
N LEU A 136 -16.75 -37.57 57.54
CA LEU A 136 -15.46 -37.58 58.19
C LEU A 136 -15.52 -38.06 59.64
N LEU A 137 -14.50 -38.77 60.07
CA LEU A 137 -14.36 -39.31 61.41
C LEU A 137 -13.18 -38.66 62.14
N ALA A 138 -13.30 -38.47 63.46
CA ALA A 138 -12.11 -38.21 64.28
C ALA A 138 -11.25 -39.51 64.33
N GLY A 139 -9.95 -39.37 64.02
CA GLY A 139 -9.06 -40.53 63.88
C GLY A 139 -8.81 -40.87 62.40
N ASP A 140 -8.68 -42.17 62.12
CA ASP A 140 -8.37 -42.68 60.80
C ASP A 140 -9.58 -42.62 59.85
N ASN A 141 -9.38 -42.05 58.67
CA ASN A 141 -10.35 -41.98 57.60
C ASN A 141 -9.83 -42.73 56.37
N VAL A 142 -10.69 -43.47 55.70
CA VAL A 142 -10.38 -44.30 54.56
C VAL A 142 -10.93 -43.65 53.28
N LEU A 143 -10.06 -43.25 52.37
CA LEU A 143 -10.41 -42.77 51.05
C LEU A 143 -10.16 -43.91 50.04
N LEU A 144 -11.24 -44.25 49.31
CA LEU A 144 -11.12 -45.22 48.20
C LEU A 144 -11.29 -44.47 46.89
N MET A 145 -10.37 -44.73 45.98
CA MET A 145 -10.44 -44.25 44.61
C MET A 145 -10.50 -45.46 43.67
N GLU A 146 -11.63 -45.66 43.04
CA GLU A 146 -11.83 -46.69 42.03
C GLU A 146 -11.49 -46.13 40.66
N ALA A 147 -10.54 -46.72 39.96
CA ALA A 147 -10.12 -46.29 38.62
C ALA A 147 -10.15 -47.47 37.63
N PRO A 148 -10.62 -47.26 36.40
CA PRO A 148 -10.51 -48.30 35.37
C PRO A 148 -9.08 -48.39 34.86
N PHE A 149 -8.63 -49.61 34.55
CA PHE A 149 -7.34 -49.90 33.97
C PHE A 149 -7.50 -50.33 32.51
N ARG A 150 -7.05 -49.48 31.61
CA ARG A 150 -6.99 -49.79 30.18
C ARG A 150 -5.57 -50.18 29.78
N SER A 151 -5.40 -50.63 28.54
CA SER A 151 -4.07 -50.78 27.95
C SER A 151 -3.36 -49.41 27.87
N GLY A 152 -2.11 -49.36 28.27
CA GLY A 152 -1.25 -48.17 28.24
C GLY A 152 -0.62 -47.82 29.59
N LEU A 153 -0.04 -46.63 29.66
CA LEU A 153 0.54 -46.08 30.88
C LEU A 153 -0.53 -45.39 31.72
N HIS A 154 -0.58 -45.75 32.97
CA HIS A 154 -1.45 -45.11 33.97
C HIS A 154 -0.60 -44.40 35.01
N VAL A 155 -1.07 -43.25 35.45
CA VAL A 155 -0.43 -42.44 36.47
C VAL A 155 -1.49 -41.95 37.44
N VAL A 156 -1.22 -42.09 38.71
CA VAL A 156 -1.87 -41.34 39.77
C VAL A 156 -0.77 -40.63 40.53
N SER A 157 -0.76 -39.32 40.40
CA SER A 157 0.16 -38.46 41.14
C SER A 157 -0.48 -37.98 42.44
N GLY A 158 0.28 -37.28 43.28
CA GLY A 158 -0.06 -36.88 44.63
C GLY A 158 -1.53 -36.59 44.90
N VAL A 159 -2.09 -37.28 45.85
CA VAL A 159 -3.44 -37.02 46.37
C VAL A 159 -3.30 -36.16 47.63
N GLU A 160 -3.96 -35.00 47.61
CA GLU A 160 -3.99 -34.07 48.75
C GLU A 160 -5.38 -34.07 49.35
N VAL A 161 -5.46 -34.05 50.68
CA VAL A 161 -6.72 -33.95 51.42
C VAL A 161 -6.61 -32.82 52.42
N GLY A 162 -7.62 -31.98 52.49
CA GLY A 162 -7.60 -30.84 53.40
C GLY A 162 -8.85 -30.00 53.37
N PRO A 163 -8.88 -28.87 54.11
CA PRO A 163 -10.00 -27.92 54.10
C PRO A 163 -10.26 -27.42 52.69
N LEU A 164 -11.59 -27.36 52.32
CA LEU A 164 -12.01 -26.99 50.97
C LEU A 164 -11.39 -25.68 50.45
N PRO A 165 -11.33 -24.57 51.23
CA PRO A 165 -10.76 -23.33 50.70
C PRO A 165 -9.29 -23.42 50.24
N ARG A 166 -8.49 -24.30 50.92
CA ARG A 166 -7.05 -24.50 50.56
C ARG A 166 -6.88 -25.41 49.37
N ILE A 167 -7.61 -26.54 49.40
CA ILE A 167 -7.60 -27.47 48.27
C ILE A 167 -8.14 -26.78 47.00
N ALA A 168 -9.19 -25.97 47.14
CA ALA A 168 -9.69 -25.17 46.01
C ALA A 168 -8.66 -24.17 45.44
N ALA A 169 -7.90 -23.49 46.31
CA ALA A 169 -6.83 -22.60 45.88
C ALA A 169 -5.71 -23.37 45.12
N HIS A 170 -5.32 -24.58 45.59
CA HIS A 170 -4.36 -25.45 44.88
C HIS A 170 -4.94 -25.92 43.54
N PHE A 171 -6.21 -26.34 43.53
CA PHE A 171 -6.92 -26.73 42.32
C PHE A 171 -6.96 -25.58 41.27
N ASP A 172 -7.37 -24.38 41.69
CA ASP A 172 -7.47 -23.23 40.82
C ASP A 172 -6.12 -22.85 40.23
N TRP A 173 -5.05 -22.93 41.04
CA TRP A 173 -3.69 -22.63 40.58
C TRP A 173 -3.20 -23.70 39.57
N GLN A 174 -3.38 -24.98 39.84
CA GLN A 174 -3.04 -26.05 38.90
C GLN A 174 -3.87 -25.95 37.62
N PHE A 175 -5.18 -25.73 37.76
CA PHE A 175 -6.07 -25.54 36.62
C PHE A 175 -5.68 -24.33 35.76
N PHE A 176 -5.28 -23.26 36.41
CA PHE A 176 -4.78 -22.06 35.69
C PHE A 176 -3.53 -22.43 34.88
N LEU A 177 -2.54 -23.10 35.44
CA LEU A 177 -1.33 -23.46 34.75
C LEU A 177 -1.58 -24.48 33.62
N ASP A 178 -2.37 -25.50 33.86
CA ASP A 178 -2.55 -26.63 32.93
C ASP A 178 -3.58 -26.33 31.84
N ARG A 179 -4.45 -25.33 32.04
CA ARG A 179 -5.55 -25.04 31.12
C ARG A 179 -5.56 -23.59 30.63
N THR A 180 -5.64 -22.66 31.55
CA THR A 180 -5.84 -21.25 31.20
C THR A 180 -4.63 -20.71 30.43
N VAL A 181 -3.43 -21.06 30.86
CA VAL A 181 -2.18 -20.66 30.18
C VAL A 181 -2.09 -21.24 28.77
N ILE A 182 -2.52 -22.48 28.57
CA ILE A 182 -2.54 -23.09 27.23
C ILE A 182 -3.54 -22.38 26.32
N TRP A 183 -4.73 -22.01 26.83
CA TRP A 183 -5.71 -21.21 26.07
C TRP A 183 -5.16 -19.83 25.69
N ILE A 184 -4.55 -19.13 26.64
CA ILE A 184 -3.90 -17.84 26.40
C ILE A 184 -2.82 -17.98 25.35
N GLY A 185 -1.92 -18.96 25.50
CA GLY A 185 -0.84 -19.23 24.56
C GLY A 185 -1.33 -19.57 23.16
N SER A 186 -2.41 -20.37 23.06
CA SER A 186 -3.03 -20.72 21.78
C SER A 186 -3.67 -19.51 21.10
N THR A 187 -4.30 -18.62 21.89
CA THR A 187 -4.88 -17.37 21.37
C THR A 187 -3.78 -16.44 20.84
N VAL A 188 -2.69 -16.28 21.60
CA VAL A 188 -1.53 -15.49 21.15
C VAL A 188 -0.93 -16.09 19.87
N ALA A 189 -0.75 -17.41 19.83
CA ALA A 189 -0.26 -18.08 18.62
C ALA A 189 -1.19 -17.90 17.43
N ALA A 190 -2.52 -17.92 17.63
CA ALA A 190 -3.49 -17.67 16.57
C ALA A 190 -3.39 -16.22 16.03
N MET A 191 -3.21 -15.25 16.90
CA MET A 191 -2.98 -13.85 16.49
C MET A 191 -1.67 -13.71 15.68
N ILE A 192 -0.59 -14.33 16.15
CA ILE A 192 0.71 -14.33 15.45
C ILE A 192 0.55 -15.01 14.08
N ALA A 193 -0.12 -16.19 14.02
CA ALA A 193 -0.37 -16.90 12.78
C ALA A 193 -1.16 -16.06 11.78
N LEU A 194 -2.19 -15.32 12.24
CA LEU A 194 -2.99 -14.45 11.40
C LEU A 194 -2.16 -13.28 10.87
N ILE A 195 -1.49 -12.53 11.74
CA ILE A 195 -0.69 -11.35 11.38
C ILE A 195 0.39 -11.73 10.36
N PHE A 196 1.23 -12.72 10.71
CA PHE A 196 2.34 -13.11 9.85
C PHE A 196 1.88 -13.92 8.63
N GLY A 197 0.74 -14.62 8.70
CA GLY A 197 0.11 -15.27 7.56
C GLY A 197 -0.38 -14.26 6.52
N VAL A 198 -1.04 -13.16 6.95
CA VAL A 198 -1.44 -12.07 6.07
C VAL A 198 -0.20 -11.37 5.49
N LEU A 199 0.82 -11.11 6.30
CA LEU A 199 2.05 -10.49 5.84
C LEU A 199 2.75 -11.36 4.78
N TRP A 200 2.86 -12.67 5.03
CA TRP A 200 3.39 -13.63 4.08
C TRP A 200 2.59 -13.69 2.78
N SER A 201 1.25 -13.69 2.86
CA SER A 201 0.38 -13.74 1.67
C SER A 201 0.61 -12.54 0.75
N ARG A 202 0.87 -11.37 1.32
CA ARG A 202 1.08 -10.11 0.59
C ARG A 202 2.52 -9.94 0.08
N ARG A 203 3.52 -10.31 0.87
CA ARG A 203 4.94 -10.05 0.57
C ARG A 203 5.74 -11.25 0.14
N ARG A 204 5.22 -12.48 0.38
CA ARG A 204 5.90 -13.75 0.12
C ARG A 204 7.26 -13.86 0.86
N ASP A 205 7.41 -13.14 1.97
CA ASP A 205 8.60 -13.24 2.79
C ASP A 205 8.66 -14.58 3.53
N ALA A 206 9.81 -15.27 3.40
CA ALA A 206 9.97 -16.61 3.93
C ALA A 206 9.96 -16.67 5.47
N LEU A 207 10.48 -15.64 6.16
CA LEU A 207 10.52 -15.60 7.62
C LEU A 207 9.12 -15.42 8.22
N SER A 208 8.32 -14.53 7.65
CA SER A 208 6.92 -14.36 8.04
C SER A 208 6.11 -15.65 7.84
N GLY A 209 6.33 -16.35 6.71
CA GLY A 209 5.69 -17.64 6.45
C GLY A 209 6.09 -18.73 7.46
N LEU A 210 7.36 -18.79 7.84
CA LEU A 210 7.86 -19.74 8.84
C LEU A 210 7.28 -19.45 10.23
N LEU A 211 7.20 -18.18 10.65
CA LEU A 211 6.63 -17.84 11.95
C LEU A 211 5.14 -18.14 12.01
N ALA A 212 4.39 -17.85 10.93
CA ALA A 212 2.99 -18.25 10.82
C ALA A 212 2.83 -19.78 10.92
N LEU A 213 3.68 -20.55 10.23
CA LEU A 213 3.68 -22.01 10.28
C LEU A 213 4.03 -22.53 11.68
N ALA A 214 5.04 -21.96 12.35
CA ALA A 214 5.38 -22.32 13.72
C ALA A 214 4.20 -22.10 14.68
N SER A 215 3.50 -20.98 14.52
CA SER A 215 2.31 -20.66 15.31
C SER A 215 1.16 -21.66 15.08
N LEU A 216 0.94 -22.08 13.83
CA LEU A 216 -0.03 -23.14 13.51
C LEU A 216 0.38 -24.50 14.11
N CYS A 217 1.68 -24.84 14.06
CA CYS A 217 2.20 -26.05 14.72
C CYS A 217 1.97 -25.99 16.24
N TRP A 218 2.16 -24.81 16.86
CA TRP A 218 1.88 -24.63 18.28
C TRP A 218 0.40 -24.79 18.62
N ILE A 219 -0.51 -24.27 17.81
CA ILE A 219 -1.95 -24.48 17.98
C ILE A 219 -2.29 -25.98 17.88
N ALA A 220 -1.75 -26.67 16.88
CA ALA A 220 -1.94 -28.10 16.72
C ALA A 220 -1.40 -28.89 17.93
N PHE A 221 -0.24 -28.50 18.45
CA PHE A 221 0.32 -29.05 19.70
C PHE A 221 -0.64 -28.80 20.88
N SER A 222 -1.18 -27.59 21.01
CA SER A 222 -2.08 -27.21 22.10
C SER A 222 -3.40 -28.00 22.08
N ILE A 223 -3.92 -28.38 20.91
CA ILE A 223 -5.13 -29.19 20.77
C ILE A 223 -4.98 -30.51 21.56
N TYR A 224 -3.78 -31.10 21.52
CA TYR A 224 -3.51 -32.33 22.28
C TYR A 224 -3.75 -32.17 23.79
N TYR A 225 -3.47 -31.02 24.36
CA TYR A 225 -3.67 -30.72 25.78
C TYR A 225 -5.04 -30.16 26.11
N LEU A 226 -5.72 -29.53 25.16
CA LEU A 226 -7.02 -28.89 25.37
C LEU A 226 -8.19 -29.88 25.26
N VAL A 227 -8.03 -30.95 24.49
CA VAL A 227 -9.08 -31.96 24.30
C VAL A 227 -8.96 -33.04 25.38
N ASP A 228 -9.88 -33.04 26.33
CA ASP A 228 -9.90 -33.99 27.46
C ASP A 228 -10.43 -35.35 27.08
N LEU A 229 -11.37 -35.38 26.16
CA LEU A 229 -12.16 -36.56 25.83
C LEU A 229 -12.23 -36.72 24.34
N TYR A 230 -11.93 -37.95 23.91
CA TYR A 230 -12.12 -38.32 22.52
C TYR A 230 -12.37 -39.85 22.40
N PRO A 231 -13.01 -40.31 21.31
CA PRO A 231 -13.21 -41.72 21.07
C PRO A 231 -11.88 -42.48 21.07
N LEU A 232 -11.83 -43.65 21.68
CA LEU A 232 -10.62 -44.48 21.77
C LEU A 232 -10.00 -44.74 20.39
N ALA A 233 -10.84 -44.92 19.36
CA ALA A 233 -10.41 -45.10 17.97
C ALA A 233 -9.55 -43.94 17.42
N TRP A 234 -9.66 -42.73 17.98
CA TRP A 234 -8.92 -41.53 17.55
C TRP A 234 -7.60 -41.35 18.31
N ARG A 235 -7.30 -42.24 19.26
CA ARG A 235 -6.11 -42.11 20.09
C ARG A 235 -4.83 -41.97 19.27
N LEU A 236 -4.62 -42.90 18.31
CA LEU A 236 -3.43 -42.85 17.44
C LEU A 236 -3.34 -41.54 16.65
N VAL A 237 -4.48 -41.02 16.17
CA VAL A 237 -4.53 -39.76 15.43
C VAL A 237 -4.08 -38.61 16.31
N PHE A 238 -4.58 -38.51 17.55
CA PHE A 238 -4.20 -37.45 18.49
C PHE A 238 -2.72 -37.53 18.91
N GLU A 239 -2.22 -38.77 19.14
CA GLU A 239 -0.81 -38.97 19.46
C GLU A 239 0.08 -38.62 18.26
N CYS A 240 -0.24 -39.08 17.04
CA CYS A 240 0.48 -38.68 15.83
C CYS A 240 0.45 -37.17 15.60
N LEU A 241 -0.68 -36.50 15.85
CA LEU A 241 -0.79 -35.05 15.80
C LEU A 241 0.15 -34.37 16.79
N HIS A 242 0.24 -34.90 18.02
CA HIS A 242 1.15 -34.42 19.05
C HIS A 242 2.62 -34.53 18.62
N TYR A 243 3.07 -35.72 18.20
CA TYR A 243 4.46 -35.91 17.73
C TYR A 243 4.77 -35.05 16.49
N ALA A 244 3.84 -35.00 15.52
CA ALA A 244 4.01 -34.20 14.31
C ALA A 244 4.10 -32.72 14.62
N SER A 245 3.20 -32.20 15.46
CA SER A 245 3.17 -30.77 15.81
C SER A 245 4.36 -30.35 16.66
N THR A 246 4.80 -31.20 17.61
CA THR A 246 6.00 -30.97 18.43
C THR A 246 7.26 -30.94 17.55
N GLY A 247 7.45 -31.95 16.72
CA GLY A 247 8.59 -32.00 15.80
C GLY A 247 8.60 -30.86 14.82
N ALA A 248 7.44 -30.56 14.18
CA ALA A 248 7.31 -29.47 13.24
C ALA A 248 7.58 -28.11 13.90
N PHE A 249 7.05 -27.86 15.11
CA PHE A 249 7.30 -26.64 15.85
C PHE A 249 8.79 -26.41 16.08
N VAL A 250 9.49 -27.41 16.64
CA VAL A 250 10.94 -27.32 16.91
C VAL A 250 11.74 -27.17 15.62
N ALA A 251 11.38 -27.89 14.55
CA ALA A 251 12.06 -27.77 13.27
C ALA A 251 11.89 -26.40 12.64
N VAL A 252 10.65 -25.89 12.58
CA VAL A 252 10.36 -24.60 11.99
C VAL A 252 11.01 -23.46 12.78
N MET A 253 10.97 -23.53 14.12
CA MET A 253 11.63 -22.54 14.99
C MET A 253 13.15 -22.58 14.82
N SER A 254 13.75 -23.75 14.74
CA SER A 254 15.19 -23.93 14.50
C SER A 254 15.60 -23.37 13.12
N VAL A 255 14.83 -23.65 12.08
CA VAL A 255 15.07 -23.12 10.73
C VAL A 255 14.91 -21.59 10.72
N THR A 256 13.90 -21.06 11.40
CA THR A 256 13.68 -19.61 11.52
C THR A 256 14.86 -18.95 12.21
N MET A 257 15.36 -19.53 13.31
CA MET A 257 16.52 -19.02 14.02
C MET A 257 17.79 -19.05 13.15
N LEU A 258 18.04 -20.14 12.42
CA LEU A 258 19.16 -20.21 11.48
C LEU A 258 19.09 -19.12 10.42
N ARG A 259 17.91 -18.90 9.85
CA ARG A 259 17.71 -17.87 8.81
C ARG A 259 17.84 -16.45 9.35
N LEU A 260 17.40 -16.19 10.58
CA LEU A 260 17.62 -14.90 11.25
C LEU A 260 19.12 -14.62 11.49
N CYS A 261 19.93 -15.68 11.68
CA CYS A 261 21.39 -15.56 11.79
C CYS A 261 22.10 -15.49 10.42
N GLY A 262 21.39 -15.37 9.31
CA GLY A 262 21.96 -15.36 7.96
C GLY A 262 22.44 -16.73 7.46
N LEU A 263 22.18 -17.80 8.20
CA LEU A 263 22.61 -19.16 7.87
C LEU A 263 21.55 -19.86 7.01
N ARG A 264 21.75 -19.86 5.70
CA ARG A 264 20.90 -20.62 4.78
C ARG A 264 21.64 -21.85 4.29
N SER A 265 21.42 -22.98 4.93
CA SER A 265 21.97 -24.26 4.50
C SER A 265 20.88 -25.29 4.31
N ARG A 266 20.54 -25.58 3.06
CA ARG A 266 19.50 -26.54 2.69
C ARG A 266 19.76 -27.95 3.31
N ARG A 267 21.03 -28.34 3.49
CA ARG A 267 21.39 -29.63 4.09
C ARG A 267 21.00 -29.69 5.55
N TRP A 268 21.32 -28.68 6.34
CA TRP A 268 20.98 -28.63 7.76
C TRP A 268 19.47 -28.50 7.99
N GLU A 269 18.80 -27.67 7.18
CA GLU A 269 17.34 -27.56 7.25
C GLU A 269 16.67 -28.90 7.01
N TRP A 270 17.10 -29.67 6.00
CA TRP A 270 16.56 -31.02 5.75
C TRP A 270 16.87 -32.02 6.83
N ILE A 271 18.07 -32.02 7.44
CA ILE A 271 18.42 -32.89 8.57
C ILE A 271 17.50 -32.66 9.76
N ILE A 272 17.24 -31.36 10.11
CA ILE A 272 16.35 -30.98 11.19
C ILE A 272 14.92 -31.46 10.91
N ILE A 273 14.41 -31.23 9.71
CA ILE A 273 13.06 -31.62 9.30
C ILE A 273 12.94 -33.17 9.30
N ALA A 274 13.92 -33.86 8.76
CA ALA A 274 13.92 -35.34 8.73
C ALA A 274 13.91 -35.93 10.13
N TYR A 275 14.74 -35.38 11.05
CA TYR A 275 14.73 -35.84 12.44
C TYR A 275 13.37 -35.56 13.12
N ALA A 276 12.79 -34.39 12.90
CA ALA A 276 11.47 -34.04 13.43
C ALA A 276 10.37 -35.00 12.94
N ALA A 277 10.43 -35.42 11.68
CA ALA A 277 9.48 -36.36 11.08
C ALA A 277 9.62 -37.80 11.59
N LEU A 278 10.75 -38.18 12.23
CA LEU A 278 10.91 -39.51 12.78
C LEU A 278 9.91 -39.82 13.91
N GLY A 279 9.57 -38.84 14.76
CA GLY A 279 8.64 -39.03 15.88
C GLY A 279 7.28 -39.58 15.46
N PRO A 280 6.52 -38.88 14.62
CA PRO A 280 5.22 -39.39 14.16
C PRO A 280 5.34 -40.68 13.36
N LEU A 281 6.40 -40.89 12.57
CA LEU A 281 6.62 -42.14 11.84
C LEU A 281 6.87 -43.33 12.79
N MET A 282 7.73 -43.12 13.77
CA MET A 282 7.99 -44.15 14.78
C MET A 282 6.75 -44.42 15.62
N ARG A 283 5.92 -43.40 15.92
CA ARG A 283 4.68 -43.62 16.67
C ARG A 283 3.68 -44.50 15.92
N VAL A 284 3.58 -44.39 14.62
CA VAL A 284 2.73 -45.26 13.78
C VAL A 284 3.28 -46.70 13.78
N ALA A 285 4.61 -46.86 13.78
CA ALA A 285 5.28 -48.16 13.71
C ALA A 285 5.38 -48.88 15.04
N THR A 286 5.19 -48.20 16.18
CA THR A 286 5.37 -48.80 17.53
C THR A 286 4.05 -49.14 18.19
N ALA A 287 4.06 -50.23 18.94
CA ALA A 287 2.95 -50.56 19.82
C ALA A 287 2.79 -49.54 20.94
N GLN A 288 1.59 -49.41 21.46
CA GLN A 288 1.23 -48.41 22.47
C GLN A 288 2.09 -48.48 23.75
N ALA A 289 2.42 -49.67 24.19
CA ALA A 289 3.26 -49.88 25.37
C ALA A 289 4.68 -49.31 25.21
N ALA A 290 5.15 -49.10 23.99
CA ALA A 290 6.45 -48.54 23.68
C ALA A 290 6.47 -46.99 23.53
N ALA A 291 5.33 -46.31 23.64
CA ALA A 291 5.27 -44.87 23.54
C ALA A 291 6.21 -44.12 24.52
N PRO A 292 6.34 -44.51 25.80
CA PRO A 292 7.29 -43.86 26.70
C PRO A 292 8.77 -44.04 26.29
N LEU A 293 9.11 -45.16 25.66
CA LEU A 293 10.46 -45.39 25.14
C LEU A 293 10.73 -44.49 23.93
N LEU A 294 9.70 -44.23 23.11
CA LEU A 294 9.80 -43.31 22.00
C LEU A 294 10.05 -41.89 22.50
N ASP A 295 9.34 -41.44 23.53
CA ASP A 295 9.56 -40.11 24.13
C ASP A 295 10.99 -39.99 24.67
N GLN A 296 11.48 -40.99 25.38
CA GLN A 296 12.85 -41.03 25.92
C GLN A 296 13.93 -41.07 24.84
N ALA A 297 13.66 -41.62 23.66
CA ALA A 297 14.62 -41.70 22.56
C ALA A 297 14.62 -40.50 21.64
N TRP A 298 13.45 -39.93 21.34
CA TRP A 298 13.26 -38.89 20.30
C TRP A 298 13.27 -37.48 20.86
N LEU A 299 12.61 -37.19 21.99
CA LEU A 299 12.52 -35.83 22.55
C LEU A 299 13.89 -35.24 22.90
N PRO A 300 14.86 -35.99 23.52
CA PRO A 300 16.18 -35.44 23.82
C PRO A 300 16.91 -34.92 22.58
N GLY A 301 16.76 -35.59 21.44
CA GLY A 301 17.35 -35.15 20.18
C GLY A 301 16.74 -33.83 19.65
N LEU A 302 15.44 -33.64 19.80
CA LEU A 302 14.81 -32.36 19.47
C LEU A 302 15.33 -31.21 20.35
N VAL A 303 15.45 -31.46 21.65
CA VAL A 303 16.02 -30.49 22.61
C VAL A 303 17.48 -30.21 22.28
N ALA A 304 18.27 -31.23 21.93
CA ALA A 304 19.66 -31.05 21.51
C ALA A 304 19.79 -30.23 20.23
N ILE A 305 18.91 -30.44 19.25
CA ILE A 305 18.86 -29.62 18.02
C ILE A 305 18.55 -28.18 18.36
N ALA A 306 17.51 -27.92 19.16
CA ALA A 306 17.13 -26.58 19.58
C ALA A 306 18.27 -25.89 20.34
N ALA A 307 18.94 -26.61 21.26
CA ALA A 307 20.08 -26.10 22.02
C ALA A 307 21.28 -25.79 21.12
N ALA A 308 21.62 -26.65 20.19
CA ALA A 308 22.72 -26.45 19.26
C ALA A 308 22.49 -25.24 18.34
N VAL A 309 21.26 -25.08 17.83
CA VAL A 309 20.87 -23.92 17.00
C VAL A 309 20.91 -22.64 17.82
N SER A 310 20.40 -22.64 19.05
CA SER A 310 20.44 -21.51 19.96
C SER A 310 21.86 -21.09 20.35
N ALA A 311 22.73 -22.08 20.62
CA ALA A 311 24.14 -21.86 20.90
C ALA A 311 24.88 -21.25 19.69
N LEU A 312 24.60 -21.75 18.49
CA LEU A 312 25.13 -21.18 17.24
C LEU A 312 24.63 -19.75 17.00
N ALA A 313 23.37 -19.46 17.29
CA ALA A 313 22.79 -18.12 17.21
C ALA A 313 23.47 -17.17 18.20
N MET A 314 23.69 -17.61 19.43
CA MET A 314 24.41 -16.85 20.46
C MET A 314 25.86 -16.58 20.04
N TYR A 315 26.57 -17.58 19.55
CA TYR A 315 27.95 -17.43 19.06
C TYR A 315 28.04 -16.39 17.93
N ARG A 316 27.10 -16.44 16.97
CA ARG A 316 27.01 -15.45 15.89
C ARG A 316 26.67 -14.05 16.42
N SER A 317 25.79 -13.95 17.41
CA SER A 317 25.44 -12.68 18.07
C SER A 317 26.67 -12.01 18.72
N MET A 318 27.61 -12.80 19.21
CA MET A 318 28.85 -12.26 19.78
C MET A 318 29.85 -11.77 18.72
N GLN A 319 29.72 -12.21 17.48
CA GLN A 319 30.67 -11.90 16.40
C GLN A 319 30.20 -10.83 15.42
N SER A 320 28.88 -10.57 15.31
CA SER A 320 28.32 -9.65 14.31
C SER A 320 27.23 -8.75 14.90
N LEU A 321 27.12 -7.52 14.38
CA LEU A 321 26.04 -6.58 14.70
C LEU A 321 24.68 -6.98 14.08
N GLU A 322 24.64 -7.98 13.18
CA GLU A 322 23.43 -8.47 12.50
C GLU A 322 22.79 -9.67 13.23
N ALA A 323 23.02 -9.81 14.51
CA ALA A 323 22.57 -10.96 15.29
C ALA A 323 21.12 -10.84 15.77
N PRO A 324 20.46 -11.98 16.06
CA PRO A 324 19.13 -11.96 16.65
C PRO A 324 19.14 -11.19 17.96
N GLN A 325 18.07 -10.46 18.19
CA GLN A 325 17.93 -9.64 19.38
C GLN A 325 18.09 -10.46 20.67
N PRO A 326 18.66 -9.88 21.75
CA PRO A 326 18.84 -10.57 23.02
C PRO A 326 17.56 -11.23 23.55
N ILE A 327 16.41 -10.63 23.30
CA ILE A 327 15.10 -11.17 23.72
C ILE A 327 14.81 -12.55 23.10
N VAL A 328 15.22 -12.76 21.83
CA VAL A 328 15.06 -14.05 21.13
C VAL A 328 15.93 -15.12 21.78
N LEU A 329 17.17 -14.77 22.10
CA LEU A 329 18.12 -15.68 22.76
C LEU A 329 17.68 -16.04 24.18
N ILE A 330 17.21 -15.07 24.95
CA ILE A 330 16.67 -15.30 26.29
C ILE A 330 15.45 -16.21 26.22
N ALA A 331 14.50 -15.93 25.32
CA ALA A 331 13.32 -16.76 25.14
C ALA A 331 13.66 -18.20 24.70
N ALA A 332 14.67 -18.38 23.84
CA ALA A 332 15.16 -19.68 23.44
C ALA A 332 15.78 -20.48 24.63
N VAL A 333 16.59 -19.82 25.46
CA VAL A 333 17.16 -20.42 26.67
C VAL A 333 16.06 -20.82 27.66
N VAL A 334 15.07 -19.95 27.87
CA VAL A 334 13.91 -20.26 28.73
C VAL A 334 13.10 -21.43 28.18
N ALA A 335 12.84 -21.47 26.86
CA ALA A 335 12.12 -22.58 26.23
C ALA A 335 12.89 -23.92 26.32
N ILE A 336 14.21 -23.90 26.15
CA ILE A 336 15.05 -25.08 26.33
C ILE A 336 15.07 -25.54 27.79
N GLY A 337 15.19 -24.60 28.73
CA GLY A 337 15.09 -24.89 30.16
C GLY A 337 13.76 -25.52 30.55
N ALA A 338 12.64 -24.98 30.04
CA ALA A 338 11.31 -25.56 30.22
C ALA A 338 11.20 -26.98 29.64
N ALA A 339 11.73 -27.20 28.44
CA ALA A 339 11.74 -28.54 27.80
C ALA A 339 12.59 -29.53 28.59
N LEU A 340 13.72 -29.11 29.16
CA LEU A 340 14.55 -29.94 30.03
C LEU A 340 13.85 -30.29 31.33
N VAL A 341 13.09 -29.34 31.92
CA VAL A 341 12.26 -29.57 33.09
C VAL A 341 11.19 -30.64 32.82
N ASP A 342 10.43 -30.47 31.72
CA ASP A 342 9.40 -31.43 31.32
C ASP A 342 9.99 -32.81 31.01
N MET A 343 11.15 -32.86 30.35
CA MET A 343 11.87 -34.09 30.07
C MET A 343 12.42 -34.73 31.38
N GLY A 344 12.88 -33.93 32.33
CA GLY A 344 13.33 -34.42 33.65
C GLY A 344 12.23 -35.14 34.41
N GLY A 345 11.02 -34.60 34.40
CA GLY A 345 9.83 -35.26 34.95
C GLY A 345 9.50 -36.58 34.27
N LEU A 346 9.76 -36.71 32.96
CA LEU A 346 9.58 -37.94 32.20
C LEU A 346 10.64 -39.02 32.56
N VAL A 347 11.90 -38.61 32.82
CA VAL A 347 13.04 -39.50 33.04
C VAL A 347 13.22 -39.83 34.53
N LEU A 348 13.13 -38.84 35.41
CA LEU A 348 13.41 -38.98 36.86
C LEU A 348 12.20 -39.43 37.66
N GLY A 349 11.04 -39.46 37.09
CA GLY A 349 9.79 -39.89 37.72
C GLY A 349 8.87 -38.76 38.19
N PRO A 350 7.59 -39.09 38.42
CA PRO A 350 6.52 -38.12 38.68
C PRO A 350 6.56 -37.48 40.08
N GLY A 351 7.53 -37.51 40.83
CA GLY A 351 7.62 -36.84 42.15
C GLY A 351 8.42 -35.53 42.12
N THR A 352 9.10 -35.25 41.02
CA THR A 352 10.06 -34.16 40.99
C THR A 352 9.46 -32.83 40.57
N MET A 353 8.33 -32.83 39.87
CA MET A 353 7.60 -31.59 39.48
C MET A 353 6.11 -31.88 39.36
N ASN A 354 5.29 -31.18 40.08
CA ASN A 354 3.83 -31.31 40.15
C ASN A 354 3.14 -31.05 38.79
N GLY A 355 3.30 -31.99 37.82
CA GLY A 355 2.54 -31.99 36.56
C GLY A 355 2.63 -30.74 35.68
N ALA A 356 3.43 -29.75 36.08
CA ALA A 356 3.49 -28.48 35.34
C ALA A 356 4.20 -28.68 33.99
N HIS A 357 3.47 -28.52 32.92
CA HIS A 357 4.01 -28.53 31.55
C HIS A 357 4.68 -27.18 31.26
N ALA A 358 5.92 -27.00 31.70
CA ALA A 358 6.67 -25.76 31.63
C ALA A 358 6.84 -25.28 30.18
N LEU A 359 6.95 -26.19 29.21
CA LEU A 359 7.02 -25.87 27.79
C LEU A 359 5.75 -25.20 27.30
N SER A 360 4.58 -25.49 27.89
CA SER A 360 3.30 -24.93 27.44
C SER A 360 3.23 -23.41 27.55
N TRP A 361 3.97 -22.79 28.44
CA TRP A 361 4.05 -21.33 28.55
C TRP A 361 5.33 -20.75 27.93
N ALA A 362 6.41 -21.50 27.85
CA ALA A 362 7.63 -21.06 27.21
C ALA A 362 7.50 -20.92 25.68
N GLY A 363 6.71 -21.79 25.03
CA GLY A 363 6.51 -21.78 23.59
C GLY A 363 5.86 -20.51 23.05
N PRO A 364 4.73 -20.02 23.59
CA PRO A 364 4.14 -18.74 23.18
C PRO A 364 5.05 -17.54 23.40
N LEU A 365 5.84 -17.54 24.49
CA LEU A 365 6.84 -16.50 24.73
C LEU A 365 7.94 -16.51 23.67
N LEU A 366 8.39 -17.70 23.26
CA LEU A 366 9.36 -17.84 22.18
C LEU A 366 8.79 -17.36 20.84
N LEU A 367 7.55 -17.70 20.52
CA LEU A 367 6.86 -17.21 19.30
C LEU A 367 6.77 -15.69 19.29
N PHE A 368 6.38 -15.10 20.42
CA PHE A 368 6.31 -13.64 20.56
C PHE A 368 7.68 -12.99 20.41
N ALA A 369 8.71 -13.53 21.10
CA ALA A 369 10.07 -13.04 21.01
C ALA A 369 10.63 -13.10 19.59
N MET A 370 10.35 -14.19 18.85
CA MET A 370 10.75 -14.35 17.45
C MET A 370 10.01 -13.40 16.50
N GLY A 371 8.83 -12.92 16.88
CA GLY A 371 8.08 -11.93 16.13
C GLY A 371 8.69 -10.53 16.20
N THR A 372 9.37 -10.17 17.30
CA THR A 372 9.91 -8.82 17.52
C THR A 372 10.91 -8.39 16.45
N PRO A 373 11.98 -9.15 16.11
CA PRO A 373 12.91 -8.75 15.06
C PRO A 373 12.26 -8.67 13.67
N LEU A 374 11.24 -9.48 13.41
CA LEU A 374 10.49 -9.39 12.15
C LEU A 374 9.68 -8.09 12.08
N VAL A 375 9.04 -7.69 13.17
CA VAL A 375 8.29 -6.42 13.25
C VAL A 375 9.24 -5.23 13.12
N GLU A 376 10.39 -5.25 13.79
CA GLU A 376 11.40 -4.19 13.68
C GLU A 376 11.93 -4.07 12.26
N HIS A 377 12.33 -5.19 11.65
CA HIS A 377 12.73 -5.21 10.25
C HIS A 377 11.64 -4.66 9.32
N PHE A 378 10.38 -4.97 9.60
CA PHE A 378 9.25 -4.42 8.84
C PHE A 378 9.13 -2.91 8.99
N ILE A 379 9.27 -2.39 10.21
CA ILE A 379 9.25 -0.95 10.51
C ILE A 379 10.41 -0.24 9.79
N ASP A 380 11.60 -0.83 9.79
CA ASP A 380 12.77 -0.25 9.13
C ASP A 380 12.59 -0.20 7.61
N VAL A 381 12.07 -1.27 6.99
CA VAL A 381 11.73 -1.27 5.55
C VAL A 381 10.67 -0.22 5.21
N LEU A 382 9.66 -0.01 6.08
CA LEU A 382 8.68 1.06 5.89
C LEU A 382 9.31 2.44 5.96
N ARG A 383 10.18 2.68 6.95
CA ARG A 383 10.92 3.95 7.08
C ARG A 383 11.80 4.23 5.86
N GLU A 384 12.54 3.23 5.40
CA GLU A 384 13.35 3.35 4.18
C GLU A 384 12.49 3.69 2.96
N ALA A 385 11.34 3.03 2.81
CA ALA A 385 10.41 3.31 1.72
C ALA A 385 9.82 4.74 1.81
N GLU A 386 9.50 5.23 3.02
CA GLU A 386 9.04 6.60 3.25
C GLU A 386 10.12 7.63 2.92
N ILE A 387 11.37 7.39 3.33
CA ILE A 387 12.51 8.26 3.01
C ILE A 387 12.74 8.29 1.49
N ALA A 388 12.79 7.11 0.84
CA ALA A 388 12.95 7.01 -0.61
C ALA A 388 11.82 7.70 -1.38
N ARG A 389 10.57 7.61 -0.89
CA ARG A 389 9.43 8.32 -1.46
C ARG A 389 9.58 9.83 -1.33
N ALA A 390 9.95 10.34 -0.16
CA ALA A 390 10.15 11.78 0.07
C ALA A 390 11.28 12.33 -0.83
N GLU A 391 12.37 11.57 -0.99
CA GLU A 391 13.47 11.92 -1.91
C GLU A 391 13.01 11.94 -3.36
N LEU A 392 12.22 10.95 -3.78
CA LEU A 392 11.65 10.89 -5.13
C LEU A 392 10.72 12.09 -5.40
N GLU A 393 9.83 12.42 -4.46
CA GLU A 393 8.95 13.58 -4.56
C GLU A 393 9.74 14.89 -4.70
N THR A 394 10.87 15.03 -3.97
CA THR A 394 11.76 16.17 -4.09
C THR A 394 12.41 16.23 -5.47
N ARG A 395 12.94 15.12 -5.97
CA ARG A 395 13.53 15.02 -7.33
C ARG A 395 12.51 15.31 -8.43
N VAL A 396 11.26 14.86 -8.25
CA VAL A 396 10.17 15.15 -9.21
C VAL A 396 9.91 16.66 -9.25
N ARG A 397 9.77 17.32 -8.09
CA ARG A 397 9.56 18.77 -8.01
C ARG A 397 10.71 19.57 -8.65
N GLU A 398 11.96 19.17 -8.40
CA GLU A 398 13.13 19.78 -9.01
C GLU A 398 13.11 19.63 -10.54
N ARG A 399 12.76 18.45 -11.04
CA ARG A 399 12.62 18.18 -12.48
C ARG A 399 11.49 18.99 -13.10
N GLU A 400 10.35 19.08 -12.45
CA GLU A 400 9.23 19.90 -12.92
C GLU A 400 9.61 21.38 -13.01
N GLN A 401 10.32 21.93 -12.01
CA GLN A 401 10.80 23.29 -12.02
C GLN A 401 11.83 23.51 -13.15
N LEU A 402 12.74 22.57 -13.38
CA LEU A 402 13.70 22.63 -14.46
C LEU A 402 13.01 22.60 -15.82
N LEU A 403 12.05 21.70 -16.02
CA LEU A 403 11.24 21.61 -17.22
C LEU A 403 10.47 22.91 -17.49
N LYS A 404 9.85 23.49 -16.46
CA LYS A 404 9.14 24.77 -16.58
C LYS A 404 10.07 25.90 -17.03
N ARG A 405 11.26 26.03 -16.42
CA ARG A 405 12.25 27.04 -16.81
C ARG A 405 12.76 26.82 -18.24
N ASN A 406 12.99 25.56 -18.64
CA ASN A 406 13.43 25.25 -20.00
C ASN A 406 12.32 25.55 -21.02
N PHE A 407 11.06 25.27 -20.69
CA PHE A 407 9.92 25.58 -21.53
C PHE A 407 9.75 27.11 -21.71
N GLU A 408 9.87 27.88 -20.62
CA GLU A 408 9.83 29.34 -20.69
C GLU A 408 10.98 29.91 -21.56
N ARG A 409 12.20 29.38 -21.40
CA ARG A 409 13.33 29.79 -22.26
C ARG A 409 13.13 29.43 -23.73
N LEU A 410 12.60 28.23 -24.00
CA LEU A 410 12.33 27.80 -25.37
C LEU A 410 11.29 28.72 -26.03
N ARG A 411 10.20 29.00 -25.32
CA ARG A 411 9.12 29.90 -25.76
C ARG A 411 9.64 31.30 -26.06
N GLU A 412 10.48 31.84 -25.19
CA GLU A 412 11.11 33.15 -25.44
C GLU A 412 12.04 33.13 -26.65
N SER A 413 12.85 32.07 -26.81
CA SER A 413 13.70 31.89 -27.99
C SER A 413 12.90 31.77 -29.28
N GLU A 414 11.78 31.05 -29.25
CA GLU A 414 10.87 30.94 -30.41
C GLU A 414 10.24 32.28 -30.75
N ARG A 415 9.83 33.09 -29.75
CA ARG A 415 9.30 34.43 -29.93
C ARG A 415 10.32 35.34 -30.62
N ILE A 416 11.56 35.36 -30.10
CA ILE A 416 12.64 36.19 -30.69
C ILE A 416 12.93 35.76 -32.14
N LYS A 417 12.94 34.47 -32.42
CA LYS A 417 13.13 33.94 -33.78
C LYS A 417 11.99 34.38 -34.71
N ALA A 418 10.74 34.25 -34.25
CA ALA A 418 9.58 34.67 -35.03
C ALA A 418 9.60 36.16 -35.35
N GLU A 419 9.91 37.01 -34.34
CA GLU A 419 10.09 38.45 -34.53
C GLU A 419 11.21 38.78 -35.54
N GLY A 420 12.34 38.04 -35.44
CA GLY A 420 13.46 38.20 -36.40
C GLY A 420 13.11 37.79 -37.83
N GLN A 421 12.37 36.70 -37.99
CA GLN A 421 11.93 36.24 -39.33
C GLN A 421 10.92 37.23 -39.96
N GLU A 422 10.01 37.72 -39.15
CA GLU A 422 9.05 38.71 -39.65
C GLU A 422 9.74 40.01 -40.07
N ARG A 423 10.67 40.51 -39.27
CA ARG A 423 11.49 41.65 -39.63
C ARG A 423 12.27 41.47 -40.94
N GLN A 424 12.81 40.29 -41.14
CA GLN A 424 13.52 39.94 -42.37
C GLN A 424 12.58 39.88 -43.58
N ARG A 425 11.38 39.33 -43.43
CA ARG A 425 10.34 39.29 -44.48
C ARG A 425 9.95 40.70 -44.92
N ILE A 426 9.69 41.58 -43.94
CA ILE A 426 9.35 42.98 -44.21
C ILE A 426 10.48 43.68 -44.96
N MET A 427 11.72 43.52 -44.56
CA MET A 427 12.86 44.09 -45.24
C MET A 427 12.94 43.62 -46.70
N GLN A 428 12.67 42.35 -46.96
CA GLN A 428 12.72 41.76 -48.30
C GLN A 428 11.60 42.28 -49.19
N ASP A 429 10.37 42.40 -48.67
CA ASP A 429 9.22 43.00 -49.39
C ASP A 429 9.45 44.47 -49.70
N MET A 430 10.07 45.24 -48.79
CA MET A 430 10.47 46.62 -49.06
C MET A 430 11.53 46.75 -50.14
N HIS A 431 12.57 45.86 -50.06
CA HIS A 431 13.65 45.90 -51.07
C HIS A 431 13.12 45.56 -52.46
N ASP A 432 12.28 44.55 -52.60
CA ASP A 432 11.77 44.10 -53.92
C ASP A 432 10.75 45.07 -54.51
N GLY A 433 9.95 45.73 -53.66
CA GLY A 433 8.96 46.68 -54.10
C GLY A 433 9.54 48.05 -54.46
N LEU A 434 10.27 48.65 -53.51
CA LEU A 434 10.81 50.03 -53.69
C LEU A 434 12.13 50.04 -54.48
N GLY A 435 13.00 49.04 -54.23
CA GLY A 435 14.30 48.95 -54.91
C GLY A 435 14.14 48.82 -56.41
N SER A 436 13.24 47.95 -56.88
CA SER A 436 12.98 47.75 -58.29
C SER A 436 12.37 48.97 -58.96
N GLN A 437 11.54 49.73 -58.28
CA GLN A 437 10.91 50.95 -58.80
C GLN A 437 11.91 52.11 -58.92
N LEU A 438 12.73 52.31 -57.88
CA LEU A 438 13.78 53.34 -57.88
C LEU A 438 14.84 53.01 -58.96
N MET A 439 15.23 51.73 -59.12
CA MET A 439 16.20 51.31 -60.11
C MET A 439 15.68 51.53 -61.55
N SER A 440 14.41 51.15 -61.78
CA SER A 440 13.76 51.42 -63.07
C SER A 440 13.67 52.95 -63.37
N SER A 441 13.43 53.76 -62.37
CA SER A 441 13.37 55.18 -62.47
C SER A 441 14.75 55.83 -62.76
N LEU A 442 15.79 55.30 -62.07
CA LEU A 442 17.16 55.71 -62.27
C LEU A 442 17.64 55.41 -63.71
N MET A 443 17.34 54.20 -64.23
CA MET A 443 17.65 53.88 -65.62
C MET A 443 16.98 54.79 -66.65
N LEU A 444 15.77 55.24 -66.38
CA LEU A 444 15.09 56.16 -67.24
C LEU A 444 15.71 57.56 -67.18
N VAL A 445 16.15 58.02 -66.02
CA VAL A 445 16.88 59.29 -65.84
C VAL A 445 18.23 59.28 -66.55
N GLU A 446 18.99 58.19 -66.35
CA GLU A 446 20.33 57.99 -66.98
C GLU A 446 20.27 57.98 -68.52
N ARG A 447 19.18 57.49 -69.09
CA ARG A 447 18.95 57.53 -70.55
C ARG A 447 18.57 58.87 -71.11
N GLY A 448 18.45 59.89 -70.23
CA GLY A 448 18.06 61.27 -70.67
C GLY A 448 16.64 61.39 -71.23
N ALA A 449 15.80 60.33 -70.94
CA ALA A 449 14.43 60.25 -71.51
C ALA A 449 13.38 61.03 -70.71
N LEU A 450 13.76 61.68 -69.57
CA LEU A 450 12.83 62.34 -68.64
C LEU A 450 13.19 63.79 -68.40
N SER A 451 12.18 64.68 -68.38
CA SER A 451 12.34 66.04 -67.91
C SER A 451 12.55 66.15 -66.41
N ASN A 452 13.15 67.24 -65.90
CA ASN A 452 13.34 67.45 -64.46
C ASN A 452 12.02 67.37 -63.67
N GLU A 453 10.90 67.77 -64.29
CA GLU A 453 9.54 67.72 -63.71
C GLU A 453 9.08 66.24 -63.56
N GLN A 454 9.39 65.43 -64.59
CA GLN A 454 9.07 63.97 -64.53
C GLN A 454 9.92 63.23 -63.49
N VAL A 455 11.19 63.55 -63.32
CA VAL A 455 12.06 63.04 -62.29
C VAL A 455 11.52 63.44 -60.91
N ALA A 456 11.18 64.68 -60.69
CA ALA A 456 10.60 65.15 -59.45
C ALA A 456 9.26 64.45 -59.11
N GLN A 457 8.48 64.14 -60.15
CA GLN A 457 7.23 63.41 -60.01
C GLN A 457 7.46 61.97 -59.58
N ILE A 458 8.41 61.24 -60.20
CA ILE A 458 8.77 59.82 -59.82
C ILE A 458 9.30 59.78 -58.42
N LEU A 459 10.16 60.69 -57.99
CA LEU A 459 10.64 60.77 -56.61
C LEU A 459 9.54 60.99 -55.60
N ARG A 460 8.56 61.90 -55.89
CA ARG A 460 7.41 62.11 -55.02
C ARG A 460 6.56 60.84 -54.92
N GLU A 461 6.32 60.12 -56.00
CA GLU A 461 5.57 58.91 -56.04
C GLU A 461 6.31 57.78 -55.22
N SER A 462 7.65 57.72 -55.34
CA SER A 462 8.44 56.75 -54.53
C SER A 462 8.42 57.06 -53.04
N ILE A 463 8.46 58.35 -52.65
CA ILE A 463 8.34 58.80 -51.27
C ILE A 463 6.91 58.51 -50.72
N ASP A 464 5.88 58.72 -51.53
CA ASP A 464 4.50 58.45 -51.16
C ASP A 464 4.29 56.91 -50.99
N ASP A 465 4.88 56.06 -51.83
CA ASP A 465 4.85 54.61 -51.74
C ASP A 465 5.60 54.11 -50.50
N MET A 466 6.78 54.70 -50.17
CA MET A 466 7.53 54.41 -48.97
C MET A 466 6.72 54.71 -47.70
N ARG A 467 6.10 55.87 -47.65
CA ARG A 467 5.24 56.26 -46.53
C ARG A 467 4.01 55.39 -46.39
N LEU A 468 3.40 54.97 -47.51
CA LEU A 468 2.29 54.04 -47.50
C LEU A 468 2.70 52.66 -46.97
N ALA A 469 3.91 52.19 -47.30
CA ALA A 469 4.45 50.96 -46.77
C ALA A 469 4.75 51.02 -45.27
N ILE A 470 5.31 52.16 -44.79
CA ILE A 470 5.53 52.42 -43.37
C ILE A 470 4.22 52.46 -42.60
N ASP A 471 3.21 53.16 -43.15
CA ASP A 471 1.88 53.25 -42.54
C ASP A 471 1.17 51.90 -42.50
N ALA A 472 1.36 51.06 -43.52
CA ALA A 472 0.81 49.70 -43.52
C ALA A 472 1.51 48.75 -42.52
N LEU A 473 2.81 48.97 -42.23
CA LEU A 473 3.55 48.25 -41.18
C LEU A 473 3.14 48.69 -39.78
N ALA A 474 2.88 49.97 -39.60
CA ALA A 474 2.30 50.48 -38.36
C ALA A 474 0.85 50.02 -38.15
N ALA A 475 0.18 49.56 -39.22
CA ALA A 475 -1.18 49.05 -39.21
C ALA A 475 -1.30 47.58 -38.76
N GLU A 476 -0.22 46.86 -38.42
CA GLU A 476 -0.32 45.54 -37.70
C GLU A 476 -0.97 45.69 -36.32
N GLU A 477 -0.99 46.92 -35.77
CA GLU A 477 -1.75 47.27 -34.57
C GLU A 477 -3.01 48.12 -34.90
N THR A 478 -3.24 48.51 -36.22
CA THR A 478 -4.25 49.49 -36.58
C THR A 478 -5.18 48.92 -37.65
N ASP A 479 -6.46 49.01 -37.43
CA ASP A 479 -7.56 48.62 -38.34
C ASP A 479 -7.47 49.25 -39.73
N LEU A 480 -7.94 48.54 -40.81
CA LEU A 480 -8.02 49.00 -42.18
C LEU A 480 -8.71 50.40 -42.27
N GLY A 481 -9.72 50.62 -41.41
CA GLY A 481 -10.42 51.91 -41.32
C GLY A 481 -9.48 53.08 -41.03
N SER A 482 -8.57 52.91 -40.07
CA SER A 482 -7.55 53.89 -39.72
C SER A 482 -6.55 54.15 -40.84
N ALA A 483 -6.12 53.09 -41.54
CA ALA A 483 -5.20 53.19 -42.67
C ALA A 483 -5.86 53.91 -43.86
N LEU A 484 -7.13 53.69 -44.15
CA LEU A 484 -7.93 54.38 -45.15
C LEU A 484 -8.19 55.86 -44.76
N GLY A 485 -8.38 56.11 -43.46
CA GLY A 485 -8.51 57.48 -42.92
C GLY A 485 -7.24 58.32 -43.18
N ASN A 486 -6.06 57.72 -42.93
CA ASN A 486 -4.77 58.35 -43.22
C ASN A 486 -4.56 58.58 -44.71
N LEU A 487 -4.97 57.63 -45.56
CA LEU A 487 -4.92 57.83 -47.02
C LEU A 487 -5.84 58.97 -47.46
N ARG A 488 -7.09 59.07 -46.98
CA ARG A 488 -8.02 60.16 -47.24
C ARG A 488 -7.42 61.48 -46.85
N TYR A 489 -6.90 61.63 -45.62
CA TYR A 489 -6.31 62.85 -45.12
C TYR A 489 -5.23 63.43 -46.05
N ARG A 490 -4.47 62.58 -46.68
CA ARG A 490 -3.37 62.95 -47.60
C ARG A 490 -3.84 63.29 -49.03
N ILE A 491 -4.84 62.57 -49.54
CA ILE A 491 -5.25 62.72 -50.95
C ILE A 491 -6.33 63.78 -51.14
N GLU A 492 -7.19 64.06 -50.17
CA GLU A 492 -8.30 65.04 -50.22
C GLU A 492 -7.82 66.46 -50.50
N PRO A 493 -6.73 66.97 -49.88
CA PRO A 493 -6.22 68.32 -50.22
C PRO A 493 -5.74 68.44 -51.66
N ARG A 494 -5.14 67.35 -52.22
CA ARG A 494 -4.65 67.29 -53.59
C ARG A 494 -5.80 67.31 -54.61
N LEU A 495 -6.86 66.54 -54.33
CA LEU A 495 -8.07 66.55 -55.15
C LEU A 495 -8.78 67.89 -55.10
N ARG A 496 -8.90 68.48 -53.91
CA ARG A 496 -9.50 69.78 -53.70
C ARG A 496 -8.73 70.91 -54.42
N ALA A 497 -7.41 70.89 -54.41
CA ALA A 497 -6.56 71.83 -55.15
C ALA A 497 -6.73 71.73 -56.67
N ALA A 498 -7.12 70.56 -57.19
CA ALA A 498 -7.45 70.32 -58.60
C ALA A 498 -8.92 70.57 -58.93
N GLY A 499 -9.72 71.07 -57.99
CA GLY A 499 -11.12 71.32 -58.18
C GLY A 499 -12.06 70.15 -58.14
N ILE A 500 -11.58 69.00 -57.55
CA ILE A 500 -12.34 67.77 -57.42
C ILE A 500 -12.83 67.64 -55.98
N GLU A 501 -14.12 67.54 -55.78
CA GLU A 501 -14.74 67.24 -54.48
C GLU A 501 -14.64 65.72 -54.17
N LEU A 502 -14.11 65.37 -53.02
CA LEU A 502 -14.03 63.96 -52.58
C LEU A 502 -15.23 63.61 -51.68
N ALA A 503 -16.18 62.83 -52.21
CA ALA A 503 -17.26 62.25 -51.43
C ALA A 503 -16.80 60.87 -50.86
N TRP A 504 -16.47 60.86 -49.57
CA TRP A 504 -15.98 59.68 -48.90
C TRP A 504 -17.02 59.11 -47.94
N ASP A 505 -17.57 57.92 -48.22
CA ASP A 505 -18.59 57.30 -47.44
C ASP A 505 -18.06 55.93 -46.91
N ALA A 506 -17.72 55.91 -45.63
CA ALA A 506 -17.22 54.75 -44.91
C ALA A 506 -18.16 54.30 -43.74
N ARG A 507 -19.44 54.74 -43.79
CA ARG A 507 -20.41 54.46 -42.71
C ARG A 507 -20.70 52.97 -42.55
N ASN A 508 -20.58 52.15 -43.60
CA ASN A 508 -20.85 50.73 -43.63
C ASN A 508 -19.57 49.91 -43.52
N LEU A 509 -18.44 50.52 -43.16
CA LEU A 509 -17.18 49.78 -42.92
C LEU A 509 -17.22 49.19 -41.51
N PRO A 510 -17.12 47.86 -41.31
CA PRO A 510 -17.11 47.24 -40.00
C PRO A 510 -15.88 47.67 -39.17
N GLU A 511 -16.03 47.77 -37.84
CA GLU A 511 -14.91 48.06 -36.93
C GLU A 511 -13.84 46.94 -36.93
N SER A 512 -14.26 45.68 -37.14
CA SER A 512 -13.35 44.53 -37.29
C SER A 512 -13.60 43.91 -38.65
N ILE A 513 -12.61 43.97 -39.52
CA ILE A 513 -12.67 43.47 -40.89
C ILE A 513 -11.82 42.19 -40.94
N GLY A 514 -12.43 41.03 -41.20
CA GLY A 514 -11.76 39.73 -41.37
C GLY A 514 -10.91 39.71 -42.67
N LEU A 515 -9.91 40.57 -42.76
CA LEU A 515 -8.95 40.59 -43.86
C LEU A 515 -7.59 40.07 -43.40
N HIS A 516 -6.92 39.30 -44.26
CA HIS A 516 -5.53 38.91 -44.00
C HIS A 516 -4.66 40.21 -43.95
N PRO A 517 -3.73 40.36 -42.99
CA PRO A 517 -2.86 41.51 -42.86
C PRO A 517 -2.17 41.92 -44.19
N ASP A 518 -1.74 40.94 -44.96
CA ASP A 518 -1.10 41.16 -46.28
C ASP A 518 -2.01 41.82 -47.33
N ALA A 519 -3.32 41.86 -47.11
CA ALA A 519 -4.25 42.46 -48.04
C ALA A 519 -4.38 44.00 -47.87
N VAL A 520 -4.06 44.54 -46.69
CA VAL A 520 -4.23 45.95 -46.34
C VAL A 520 -3.44 46.86 -47.30
N LEU A 521 -2.13 46.60 -47.45
CA LEU A 521 -1.29 47.45 -48.31
C LEU A 521 -1.70 47.40 -49.79
N PRO A 522 -1.97 46.22 -50.42
CA PRO A 522 -2.50 46.17 -51.79
C PRO A 522 -3.84 46.97 -51.96
N ILE A 523 -4.76 46.86 -51.00
CA ILE A 523 -6.04 47.62 -51.03
C ILE A 523 -5.77 49.10 -51.02
N LEU A 524 -4.95 49.62 -50.10
CA LEU A 524 -4.59 51.02 -50.01
C LEU A 524 -3.99 51.55 -51.31
N ARG A 525 -3.07 50.74 -51.92
CA ARG A 525 -2.46 51.12 -53.20
C ARG A 525 -3.43 51.12 -54.36
N ILE A 526 -4.43 50.24 -54.41
CA ILE A 526 -5.47 50.22 -55.42
C ILE A 526 -6.35 51.48 -55.28
N VAL A 527 -6.77 51.85 -54.04
CA VAL A 527 -7.57 53.05 -53.78
C VAL A 527 -6.79 54.32 -54.14
N GLN A 528 -5.50 54.39 -53.75
CA GLN A 528 -4.61 55.50 -54.07
C GLN A 528 -4.48 55.70 -55.59
N GLU A 529 -4.19 54.58 -56.31
CA GLU A 529 -4.01 54.61 -57.77
C GLU A 529 -5.30 55.05 -58.50
N ALA A 530 -6.46 54.53 -58.05
CA ALA A 530 -7.76 54.95 -58.63
C ALA A 530 -8.03 56.42 -58.42
N LEU A 531 -7.74 56.99 -57.24
CA LEU A 531 -7.91 58.44 -56.97
C LEU A 531 -6.86 59.31 -57.69
N ASN A 532 -5.62 58.80 -57.80
CA ASN A 532 -4.61 59.48 -58.61
C ASN A 532 -4.97 59.53 -60.12
N ASN A 533 -5.60 58.45 -60.61
CA ASN A 533 -6.09 58.43 -62.01
C ASN A 533 -7.25 59.42 -62.18
N ALA A 534 -8.13 59.55 -61.20
CA ALA A 534 -9.15 60.56 -61.20
C ALA A 534 -8.53 62.00 -61.24
N LEU A 535 -7.51 62.22 -60.40
CA LEU A 535 -6.81 63.51 -60.33
C LEU A 535 -6.11 63.90 -61.66
N LYS A 536 -5.36 62.90 -62.25
CA LYS A 536 -4.50 63.18 -63.41
C LYS A 536 -5.21 63.13 -64.75
N HIS A 537 -6.28 62.34 -64.87
CA HIS A 537 -6.79 61.99 -66.21
C HIS A 537 -8.28 62.23 -66.42
N SER A 538 -9.08 62.34 -65.34
CA SER A 538 -10.54 62.34 -65.48
C SER A 538 -11.15 63.68 -65.87
N GLY A 539 -10.58 64.81 -65.40
CA GLY A 539 -11.22 66.12 -65.47
C GLY A 539 -12.56 66.17 -64.71
N ALA A 540 -12.71 65.25 -63.74
CA ALA A 540 -13.93 65.15 -62.92
C ALA A 540 -14.11 66.38 -62.00
N ARG A 541 -15.33 66.59 -61.58
CA ARG A 541 -15.66 67.55 -60.50
C ARG A 541 -15.89 66.84 -59.16
N VAL A 542 -16.25 65.58 -59.22
CA VAL A 542 -16.54 64.79 -58.02
C VAL A 542 -15.87 63.40 -58.15
N ALA A 543 -15.16 62.98 -57.13
CA ALA A 543 -14.69 61.59 -56.92
C ALA A 543 -15.38 61.04 -55.69
N ARG A 544 -15.98 59.83 -55.79
CA ARG A 544 -16.73 59.20 -54.71
C ARG A 544 -16.06 57.87 -54.34
N VAL A 545 -15.84 57.68 -53.09
CA VAL A 545 -15.36 56.38 -52.52
C VAL A 545 -16.42 55.88 -51.57
N THR A 546 -16.89 54.66 -51.80
CA THR A 546 -17.87 53.95 -50.91
C THR A 546 -17.32 52.60 -50.50
N PHE A 547 -17.60 52.24 -49.26
CA PHE A 547 -17.25 50.99 -48.67
C PHE A 547 -18.52 50.30 -48.18
N ASP A 548 -18.78 49.06 -48.66
CA ASP A 548 -19.95 48.29 -48.30
C ASP A 548 -19.54 46.84 -48.05
N THR A 549 -20.32 46.12 -47.25
CA THR A 549 -20.20 44.66 -47.11
C THR A 549 -21.35 43.98 -47.86
N SER A 550 -21.03 42.94 -48.60
CA SER A 550 -22.03 42.14 -49.31
C SER A 550 -21.85 40.64 -49.01
N ARG A 551 -22.97 39.93 -48.97
CA ARG A 551 -22.96 38.47 -48.76
C ARG A 551 -23.38 37.77 -50.04
N ILE A 552 -22.55 36.84 -50.54
CA ILE A 552 -22.85 36.03 -51.73
C ILE A 552 -22.70 34.56 -51.32
N GLY A 553 -23.82 33.86 -51.23
CA GLY A 553 -23.86 32.52 -50.65
C GLY A 553 -23.43 32.54 -49.16
N ASP A 554 -22.48 31.70 -48.77
CA ASP A 554 -21.93 31.64 -47.41
C ASP A 554 -20.72 32.54 -47.18
N ALA A 555 -20.26 33.29 -48.20
CA ALA A 555 -19.09 34.14 -48.11
C ALA A 555 -19.47 35.61 -47.99
N GLU A 556 -18.78 36.32 -47.11
CA GLU A 556 -18.87 37.75 -46.88
C GLU A 556 -17.76 38.46 -47.66
N TYR A 557 -18.07 39.61 -48.24
CA TYR A 557 -17.13 40.37 -49.06
C TYR A 557 -17.14 41.85 -48.67
N LEU A 558 -15.96 42.47 -48.71
CA LEU A 558 -15.81 43.93 -48.67
C LEU A 558 -15.81 44.44 -50.10
N ASP A 559 -16.75 45.29 -50.40
CA ASP A 559 -16.89 46.00 -51.68
C ASP A 559 -16.39 47.43 -51.54
N ILE A 560 -15.36 47.78 -52.29
CA ILE A 560 -14.78 49.13 -52.35
C ILE A 560 -15.06 49.67 -53.75
N ARG A 561 -15.79 50.81 -53.85
CA ARG A 561 -16.06 51.40 -55.12
C ARG A 561 -15.50 52.82 -55.15
N ILE A 562 -14.72 53.12 -56.20
CA ILE A 562 -14.16 54.45 -56.46
C ILE A 562 -14.73 54.92 -57.82
N ALA A 563 -15.49 55.95 -57.81
CA ALA A 563 -16.17 56.46 -58.99
C ALA A 563 -15.82 57.94 -59.22
N ASP A 564 -15.48 58.33 -60.44
CA ASP A 564 -15.35 59.74 -60.88
C ASP A 564 -16.40 60.03 -61.93
N ASN A 565 -16.82 61.34 -62.01
CA ASN A 565 -17.76 61.86 -62.99
C ASN A 565 -17.05 62.58 -64.16
N GLY A 566 -15.84 62.12 -64.50
CA GLY A 566 -15.03 62.78 -65.55
C GLY A 566 -15.31 62.26 -66.95
N ARG A 567 -14.39 62.53 -67.84
CA ARG A 567 -14.50 62.21 -69.28
C ARG A 567 -14.52 60.73 -69.63
N GLY A 568 -14.15 59.83 -68.66
CA GLY A 568 -14.01 58.43 -68.95
C GLY A 568 -12.84 58.06 -69.87
N MET A 569 -12.73 56.77 -70.22
CA MET A 569 -11.69 56.24 -71.08
C MET A 569 -12.32 55.67 -72.36
N SER A 570 -11.63 55.83 -73.53
CA SER A 570 -11.95 55.10 -74.77
C SER A 570 -11.40 53.62 -74.68
N ALA A 571 -11.94 52.76 -75.55
CA ALA A 571 -11.52 51.33 -75.58
C ALA A 571 -10.01 51.12 -75.83
N GLU A 572 -9.31 52.05 -76.50
CA GLU A 572 -7.88 52.04 -76.74
C GLU A 572 -7.04 52.49 -75.55
N GLY A 573 -7.65 53.14 -74.52
CA GLY A 573 -6.97 53.62 -73.31
C GLY A 573 -6.86 52.64 -72.18
N VAL A 574 -7.35 51.39 -72.33
CA VAL A 574 -7.47 50.36 -71.28
C VAL A 574 -6.12 49.73 -70.94
N GLY A 575 -4.99 50.07 -71.61
CA GLY A 575 -3.68 49.43 -71.42
C GLY A 575 -2.66 50.22 -70.57
N GLY A 576 -3.05 51.19 -69.77
CA GLY A 576 -2.14 52.01 -68.94
C GLY A 576 -1.48 51.20 -67.80
N ARG A 577 -0.21 51.51 -67.47
CA ARG A 577 0.54 50.84 -66.39
C ARG A 577 -0.17 50.82 -65.03
N GLY A 578 -0.89 51.86 -64.68
CA GLY A 578 -1.66 52.00 -63.44
C GLY A 578 -2.77 50.93 -63.35
N LEU A 579 -3.53 50.74 -64.46
CA LEU A 579 -4.60 49.76 -64.52
C LEU A 579 -4.05 48.30 -64.40
N LEU A 580 -2.91 48.02 -65.06
CA LEU A 580 -2.24 46.73 -64.96
C LEU A 580 -1.75 46.47 -63.53
N ASN A 581 -1.17 47.47 -62.86
CA ASN A 581 -0.71 47.36 -61.48
C ASN A 581 -1.88 47.11 -60.52
N MET A 582 -3.02 47.79 -60.68
CA MET A 582 -4.22 47.54 -59.87
C MET A 582 -4.71 46.09 -60.07
N ARG A 583 -4.74 45.57 -61.28
CA ARG A 583 -5.10 44.16 -61.56
C ARG A 583 -4.14 43.15 -60.94
N ASN A 584 -2.83 43.36 -61.07
CA ASN A 584 -1.84 42.47 -60.47
C ASN A 584 -1.92 42.46 -58.93
N ARG A 585 -2.16 43.62 -58.30
CA ARG A 585 -2.33 43.73 -56.84
C ARG A 585 -3.62 43.05 -56.37
N SER A 586 -4.73 43.19 -57.12
CA SER A 586 -5.98 42.50 -56.75
C SER A 586 -5.84 40.98 -56.87
N LEU A 587 -5.17 40.46 -57.88
CA LEU A 587 -4.91 39.02 -58.02
C LEU A 587 -4.04 38.46 -56.88
N ARG A 588 -3.03 39.21 -56.42
CA ARG A 588 -2.13 38.77 -55.33
C ARG A 588 -2.89 38.55 -54.00
N ILE A 589 -3.98 39.27 -53.76
CA ILE A 589 -4.81 39.16 -52.56
C ILE A 589 -6.10 38.35 -52.81
N GLY A 590 -6.25 37.73 -53.97
CA GLY A 590 -7.43 36.95 -54.32
C GLY A 590 -8.70 37.81 -54.46
N ALA A 591 -8.56 39.13 -54.66
CA ALA A 591 -9.67 40.06 -54.82
C ALA A 591 -10.11 40.21 -56.29
N GLN A 592 -11.37 40.44 -56.50
CA GLN A 592 -11.94 40.73 -57.82
C GLN A 592 -11.90 42.23 -58.09
N LEU A 593 -11.26 42.66 -59.18
CA LEU A 593 -11.24 44.02 -59.63
C LEU A 593 -11.99 44.16 -60.95
N ASN A 594 -13.03 45.01 -60.93
CA ASN A 594 -13.79 45.36 -62.11
C ASN A 594 -13.66 46.90 -62.39
N ILE A 595 -13.30 47.29 -63.61
CA ILE A 595 -13.15 48.65 -63.98
C ILE A 595 -14.13 48.93 -65.17
N VAL A 596 -15.03 49.80 -64.95
CA VAL A 596 -16.05 50.21 -65.95
C VAL A 596 -15.83 51.68 -66.27
N SER A 597 -15.61 52.00 -67.56
CA SER A 597 -15.45 53.39 -68.02
C SER A 597 -16.01 53.49 -69.44
N ALA A 598 -16.67 54.60 -69.68
CA ALA A 598 -17.18 54.96 -71.00
C ALA A 598 -16.95 56.46 -71.27
N PRO A 599 -16.68 56.88 -72.53
CA PRO A 599 -16.49 58.27 -72.86
C PRO A 599 -17.68 59.13 -72.44
N GLY A 600 -17.44 60.22 -71.67
CA GLY A 600 -18.42 61.12 -71.11
C GLY A 600 -19.19 60.62 -69.87
N SER A 601 -18.91 59.36 -69.38
CA SER A 601 -19.65 58.74 -68.27
C SER A 601 -18.81 58.53 -67.01
N GLY A 602 -17.54 58.98 -67.00
CA GLY A 602 -16.62 58.80 -65.90
C GLY A 602 -16.04 57.34 -65.79
N THR A 603 -15.40 57.07 -64.69
CA THR A 603 -14.80 55.74 -64.44
C THR A 603 -15.25 55.24 -63.07
N VAL A 604 -15.56 53.92 -62.99
CA VAL A 604 -15.86 53.21 -61.76
C VAL A 604 -14.88 52.10 -61.60
N VAL A 605 -14.10 52.13 -60.53
CA VAL A 605 -13.23 51.03 -60.09
C VAL A 605 -13.90 50.33 -58.91
N HIS A 606 -14.22 49.05 -59.07
CA HIS A 606 -14.86 48.22 -58.04
C HIS A 606 -13.93 47.10 -57.67
N LEU A 607 -13.50 47.11 -56.41
CA LEU A 607 -12.69 46.07 -55.79
C LEU A 607 -13.54 45.27 -54.79
N ARG A 608 -13.57 43.95 -54.93
CA ARG A 608 -14.28 43.04 -54.04
C ARG A 608 -13.30 42.09 -53.40
N CYS A 609 -13.18 42.14 -52.07
CA CYS A 609 -12.30 41.29 -51.26
C CYS A 609 -13.12 40.33 -50.43
N LYS A 610 -12.76 39.03 -50.46
CA LYS A 610 -13.39 38.03 -49.61
C LYS A 610 -12.93 38.22 -48.16
N LEU A 611 -13.90 38.20 -47.22
CA LEU A 611 -13.63 38.26 -45.78
C LEU A 611 -13.50 36.84 -45.23
N ASP A 612 -12.56 36.65 -44.33
CA ASP A 612 -12.38 35.38 -43.62
C ASP A 612 -12.80 35.57 -42.16
N PRO A 613 -13.83 34.84 -41.70
CA PRO A 613 -14.33 34.96 -40.33
C PRO A 613 -13.29 34.58 -39.27
N THR A 614 -12.27 33.79 -39.60
CA THR A 614 -11.22 33.36 -38.66
C THR A 614 -10.28 34.50 -38.26
N HIS A 615 -10.19 35.57 -39.07
CA HIS A 615 -9.38 36.74 -38.77
C HIS A 615 -10.19 37.89 -38.09
N ALA A 616 -11.52 37.74 -37.98
CA ALA A 616 -12.38 38.75 -37.36
C ALA A 616 -12.36 38.71 -35.81
N THR A 617 -11.82 37.66 -35.18
CA THR A 617 -11.95 37.40 -33.72
C THR A 617 -10.72 37.73 -32.87
N ASN A 618 -9.75 38.45 -33.37
CA ASN A 618 -8.52 38.68 -32.60
C ASN A 618 -8.42 40.08 -31.97
N THR A 619 -9.55 40.67 -31.50
CA THR A 619 -9.49 41.89 -30.68
C THR A 619 -10.44 41.80 -29.49
N LYS A 620 -9.84 41.60 -28.27
CA LYS A 620 -10.43 41.75 -26.93
C LYS A 620 -11.39 40.68 -26.43
N GLU A 621 -10.85 39.50 -26.02
CA GLU A 621 -11.33 38.88 -24.77
C GLU A 621 -10.48 39.40 -23.60
N PRO A 622 -11.07 39.87 -22.50
CA PRO A 622 -10.34 40.13 -21.28
C PRO A 622 -9.88 38.78 -20.72
N ARG A 623 -8.59 38.63 -20.42
CA ARG A 623 -8.03 37.47 -19.71
C ARG A 623 -8.81 37.27 -18.41
N THR A 624 -9.85 36.44 -18.46
CA THR A 624 -10.50 35.89 -17.27
C THR A 624 -9.51 34.89 -16.66
N ALA A 625 -9.12 35.19 -15.44
CA ALA A 625 -8.22 34.35 -14.64
C ALA A 625 -8.68 32.89 -14.69
N LEU A 626 -7.80 31.98 -15.16
CA LEU A 626 -7.97 30.54 -15.07
C LEU A 626 -8.22 30.21 -13.59
N ASN A 627 -9.44 29.79 -13.31
CA ASN A 627 -9.90 29.37 -12.01
C ASN A 627 -9.19 28.05 -11.64
N THR A 628 -8.02 28.18 -10.99
CA THR A 628 -7.17 27.09 -10.53
C THR A 628 -7.86 26.19 -9.47
N GLN A 629 -9.01 26.62 -8.94
CA GLN A 629 -9.79 25.85 -7.96
C GLN A 629 -10.57 24.67 -8.57
N ALA A 630 -11.01 24.76 -9.81
CA ALA A 630 -11.79 23.68 -10.44
C ALA A 630 -10.94 22.46 -10.85
N VAL A 631 -9.63 22.63 -11.01
CA VAL A 631 -8.69 21.51 -11.30
C VAL A 631 -8.29 20.77 -10.03
N ILE A 632 -8.24 21.46 -8.88
CA ILE A 632 -7.87 20.85 -7.59
C ILE A 632 -9.03 20.01 -7.02
N GLU A 633 -10.26 20.37 -7.28
CA GLU A 633 -11.43 19.62 -6.80
C GLU A 633 -11.67 18.29 -7.55
N ARG A 634 -11.32 18.21 -8.84
CA ARG A 634 -11.38 16.96 -9.61
C ARG A 634 -10.28 15.96 -9.26
N ALA A 635 -9.14 16.41 -8.76
CA ALA A 635 -8.05 15.53 -8.31
C ALA A 635 -8.26 14.98 -6.89
N ARG A 636 -9.29 15.41 -6.16
CA ARG A 636 -9.65 14.87 -4.83
C ARG A 636 -10.76 13.80 -4.86
N GLN A 637 -11.37 13.55 -6.02
CA GLN A 637 -12.46 12.56 -6.20
C GLN A 637 -12.07 11.36 -7.09
N SER A 638 -10.82 11.27 -7.52
CA SER A 638 -10.20 10.07 -8.12
C SER A 638 -9.12 9.52 -7.17
#